data_b3ee9006e3b6b32e1568b6bd54214e43
#
_entry.id   b3ee9006e3b6b32e1568b6bd54214e43
#
_cell.length_a   1.000
_cell.length_b   1.000
_cell.length_c   1.000
_cell.angle_alpha   90.00
_cell.angle_beta   90.00
_cell.angle_gamma   90.00
#
_symmetry.space_group_name_H-M   'P 1'
#
loop_
_entity.id
_entity.type
_entity.pdbx_description
1 polymer ?
#
loop_
_entity_poly.entity_id
_entity_poly.type
_entity_poly.pdbx_seq_one_letter_code
_entity_poly.pdbx_strand_id
1 'polypeptide(L)'
;VRNHWFILSSFFVLFIVAFSPRTHAQIGEAGVRGVSVPEGIKAEGPVNIEANELTYDKETQSYEGHGQVEVSQGDLFLKADHARLNMATNELVAWGNVLLREGEDVVECERLEVNIETRLGRIYQGRLYLKDQNFHITGREAEKLGENHYRIFDGSLTTCDAKRPPWKFTVKEIEVKEMALGGSGTAKGPVFYFEDIPVLYFPWGVFPVRQERQSGFLIPQVGYSSTYGVKFENAFYWAFAKNMDATFYLDYLGDRGFKEALQYNYAFTQETKGQANFYFIDDQVVHKDRYAFFIQHEQKLPDDFYLKADVNRVSDHQYFQDFRSEDLPDTAQLAEIDAVSLSLLRSVVFGGKNWDQFSFLVNNEVFDDFTQTDNKKTVQMLPQASFYAHPQSLFNTPFFYSITSSYTDFWRERGIESNRGDLFSTISYPVRLFDVLKFESDVGLRETFYRNYNDHTGTFEGWESRETLQANAQMSAEFYRVYDAETFSMISDFLKVSKWMHSVEPTVSYQYSPPVNQSGLPVYDAIDRIPHTNQITYGFTQRLLGRPEKEGASSDAFEYAKLRIFQSYSLGNPSWFSPQFVDFNPASVEGKAEGKKRSFSDIEGQLWLNFNPYLSTYADTEFNPYRGSFDVINFTMRAKDRRDDAVAVGYTNTRSTLGTFKEINLDARVKTIPPLYVFGSYYYNLFAGTWVQWIIGAEYQTQCWSAGFILADINRNVSIKKELKFNLYFNLLNIGAAGRRPYHMKL
;
A
#
# COMPACT_ATOMS: atom_id res chain seq x y z
N VAL A 1 3.06 1.60 -39.75
CA VAL A 1 1.61 1.72 -39.38
C VAL A 1 0.97 0.37 -39.12
N ARG A 2 1.58 -0.75 -39.53
CA ARG A 2 0.99 -2.10 -39.39
C ARG A 2 1.37 -2.82 -38.09
N ASN A 3 2.40 -2.39 -37.36
CA ASN A 3 2.97 -3.11 -36.20
C ASN A 3 2.48 -2.63 -34.83
N HIS A 4 1.88 -1.45 -34.71
CA HIS A 4 1.32 -0.99 -33.43
C HIS A 4 0.04 -1.73 -33.01
N TRP A 5 -0.69 -2.29 -33.98
CA TRP A 5 -1.90 -3.08 -33.69
C TRP A 5 -1.61 -4.48 -33.13
N PHE A 6 -0.43 -5.03 -33.40
CA PHE A 6 -0.07 -6.37 -32.92
C PHE A 6 0.26 -6.39 -31.40
N ILE A 7 0.88 -5.33 -30.89
CA ILE A 7 1.19 -5.22 -29.45
C ILE A 7 -0.11 -4.97 -28.65
N LEU A 8 -0.98 -4.10 -29.14
CA LEU A 8 -2.30 -3.87 -28.54
C LEU A 8 -3.24 -5.06 -28.69
N SER A 9 -3.18 -5.80 -29.81
CA SER A 9 -4.01 -7.00 -30.02
C SER A 9 -3.59 -8.18 -29.17
N SER A 10 -2.30 -8.37 -28.87
CA SER A 10 -1.83 -9.42 -27.95
C SER A 10 -2.28 -9.19 -26.53
N PHE A 11 -2.34 -7.93 -26.06
CA PHE A 11 -2.91 -7.58 -24.77
C PHE A 11 -4.44 -7.70 -24.74
N PHE A 12 -5.11 -7.37 -25.84
CA PHE A 12 -6.57 -7.37 -25.91
C PHE A 12 -7.16 -8.80 -26.07
N VAL A 13 -6.47 -9.71 -26.78
CA VAL A 13 -6.92 -11.10 -26.96
C VAL A 13 -6.82 -11.91 -25.65
N LEU A 14 -5.83 -11.63 -24.79
CA LEU A 14 -5.76 -12.25 -23.46
C LEU A 14 -6.87 -11.75 -22.51
N PHE A 15 -7.35 -10.53 -22.68
CA PHE A 15 -8.43 -9.96 -21.88
C PHE A 15 -9.83 -10.52 -22.29
N ILE A 16 -10.04 -10.85 -23.55
CA ILE A 16 -11.32 -11.35 -24.07
C ILE A 16 -11.56 -12.84 -23.73
N VAL A 17 -10.51 -13.65 -23.60
CA VAL A 17 -10.64 -15.07 -23.21
C VAL A 17 -11.02 -15.23 -21.72
N ALA A 18 -10.80 -14.21 -20.87
CA ALA A 18 -11.18 -14.24 -19.46
C ALA A 18 -12.68 -13.95 -19.18
N PHE A 19 -13.46 -13.56 -20.19
CA PHE A 19 -14.87 -13.20 -20.07
C PHE A 19 -15.87 -14.25 -20.60
N SER A 20 -15.62 -15.54 -20.40
CA SER A 20 -16.66 -16.54 -20.62
C SER A 20 -17.47 -16.78 -19.34
N PRO A 21 -18.77 -16.43 -19.30
CA PRO A 21 -19.60 -16.66 -18.13
C PRO A 21 -20.16 -18.08 -18.15
N ARG A 22 -19.44 -19.02 -17.56
CA ARG A 22 -20.00 -20.33 -17.18
C ARG A 22 -19.28 -20.89 -15.98
N THR A 23 -19.78 -20.56 -14.78
CA THR A 23 -19.89 -21.52 -13.66
C THR A 23 -20.77 -20.89 -12.57
N HIS A 24 -21.85 -21.57 -12.24
CA HIS A 24 -22.62 -21.35 -11.03
C HIS A 24 -21.74 -21.79 -9.85
N ALA A 25 -21.15 -20.85 -9.14
CA ALA A 25 -20.52 -21.11 -7.86
C ALA A 25 -21.56 -20.87 -6.77
N GLN A 26 -22.01 -21.93 -6.11
CA GLN A 26 -22.65 -21.85 -4.81
C GLN A 26 -21.65 -21.21 -3.84
N ILE A 27 -21.95 -20.01 -3.40
CA ILE A 27 -21.20 -19.33 -2.35
C ILE A 27 -21.65 -19.93 -1.03
N GLY A 28 -20.80 -20.74 -0.42
CA GLY A 28 -20.95 -21.16 0.97
C GLY A 28 -20.87 -19.93 1.88
N GLU A 29 -21.83 -19.83 2.78
CA GLU A 29 -21.91 -18.81 3.83
C GLU A 29 -20.68 -18.91 4.76
N ALA A 30 -19.65 -18.11 4.47
CA ALA A 30 -18.63 -17.76 5.45
C ALA A 30 -19.03 -16.40 6.04
N GLY A 31 -19.54 -16.43 7.27
CA GLY A 31 -20.10 -15.28 7.96
C GLY A 31 -19.11 -14.15 8.13
N VAL A 32 -19.26 -13.12 7.34
CA VAL A 32 -18.83 -11.77 7.69
C VAL A 32 -19.90 -11.24 8.64
N ARG A 33 -19.53 -10.95 9.89
CA ARG A 33 -20.40 -10.23 10.82
C ARG A 33 -20.69 -8.85 10.21
N GLY A 34 -21.77 -8.77 9.44
CA GLY A 34 -22.37 -7.53 9.02
C GLY A 34 -22.92 -6.84 10.26
N VAL A 35 -22.69 -5.55 10.39
CA VAL A 35 -23.41 -4.71 11.34
C VAL A 35 -24.86 -4.74 10.90
N SER A 36 -25.70 -5.44 11.62
CA SER A 36 -27.15 -5.41 11.44
C SER A 36 -27.63 -4.03 11.88
N VAL A 37 -28.34 -3.32 10.99
CA VAL A 37 -29.46 -2.49 11.46
C VAL A 37 -30.30 -3.46 12.30
N PRO A 38 -30.76 -3.11 13.50
CA PRO A 38 -31.45 -4.06 14.36
C PRO A 38 -32.49 -4.82 13.53
N GLU A 39 -32.30 -6.11 13.29
CA GLU A 39 -33.34 -6.99 12.80
C GLU A 39 -34.47 -6.79 13.77
N GLY A 40 -35.58 -6.29 13.27
CA GLY A 40 -36.68 -5.80 14.07
C GLY A 40 -36.91 -6.62 15.32
N ILE A 41 -37.03 -5.93 16.43
CA ILE A 41 -37.15 -6.36 17.84
C ILE A 41 -37.76 -7.77 17.91
N LYS A 42 -36.94 -8.79 18.05
CA LYS A 42 -37.34 -10.11 18.51
C LYS A 42 -37.12 -10.14 20.02
N ALA A 43 -37.88 -9.33 20.73
CA ALA A 43 -37.93 -9.44 22.17
C ALA A 43 -38.68 -10.74 22.50
N GLU A 44 -37.94 -11.80 22.79
CA GLU A 44 -38.47 -13.04 23.31
C GLU A 44 -38.52 -12.90 24.84
N GLY A 45 -39.69 -13.08 25.42
CA GLY A 45 -39.84 -13.06 26.88
C GLY A 45 -41.12 -12.34 27.32
N PRO A 46 -41.48 -12.44 28.62
CA PRO A 46 -42.62 -11.74 29.17
C PRO A 46 -42.40 -10.21 29.16
N VAL A 47 -43.46 -9.48 28.87
CA VAL A 47 -43.51 -8.03 29.02
C VAL A 47 -43.76 -7.68 30.47
N ASN A 48 -42.81 -6.93 31.09
CA ASN A 48 -42.97 -6.40 32.44
C ASN A 48 -43.38 -4.94 32.33
N ILE A 49 -44.38 -4.54 33.06
CA ILE A 49 -44.89 -3.16 33.12
C ILE A 49 -44.93 -2.72 34.57
N GLU A 50 -44.27 -1.64 34.88
CA GLU A 50 -44.24 -0.96 36.19
C GLU A 50 -44.74 0.48 36.03
N ALA A 51 -45.56 0.97 36.94
CA ALA A 51 -46.05 2.34 36.94
C ALA A 51 -46.50 2.71 38.37
N ASN A 52 -46.58 4.00 38.68
CA ASN A 52 -47.11 4.46 39.96
C ASN A 52 -48.61 4.13 40.06
N GLU A 53 -49.32 4.21 38.96
CA GLU A 53 -50.74 3.84 38.84
C GLU A 53 -50.95 3.09 37.51
N LEU A 54 -51.57 1.93 37.57
CA LEU A 54 -51.91 1.11 36.39
C LEU A 54 -53.38 0.81 36.39
N THR A 55 -54.12 1.26 35.38
CA THR A 55 -55.56 1.05 35.21
C THR A 55 -55.83 0.17 33.98
N TYR A 56 -56.89 -0.63 34.04
CA TYR A 56 -57.39 -1.38 32.90
C TYR A 56 -58.83 -0.97 32.59
N ASP A 57 -59.01 -0.45 31.39
CA ASP A 57 -60.35 -0.15 30.85
C ASP A 57 -60.87 -1.34 30.05
N LYS A 58 -61.93 -1.93 30.52
CA LYS A 58 -62.55 -3.12 29.90
C LYS A 58 -63.31 -2.81 28.62
N GLU A 59 -63.84 -1.57 28.48
CA GLU A 59 -64.60 -1.19 27.29
C GLU A 59 -63.66 -0.96 26.09
N THR A 60 -62.55 -0.33 26.31
CA THR A 60 -61.51 -0.06 25.26
C THR A 60 -60.45 -1.13 25.21
N GLN A 61 -60.46 -2.11 26.11
CA GLN A 61 -59.43 -3.15 26.26
C GLN A 61 -58.00 -2.54 26.37
N SER A 62 -57.87 -1.43 27.10
CA SER A 62 -56.62 -0.66 27.19
C SER A 62 -56.05 -0.69 28.59
N TYR A 63 -54.74 -0.90 28.70
CA TYR A 63 -53.96 -0.59 29.91
C TYR A 63 -53.51 0.84 29.85
N GLU A 64 -53.67 1.61 30.91
CA GLU A 64 -53.11 2.95 31.05
C GLU A 64 -52.21 3.01 32.30
N GLY A 65 -50.95 3.40 32.11
CA GLY A 65 -49.98 3.63 33.15
C GLY A 65 -49.74 5.12 33.33
N HIS A 66 -49.74 5.59 34.60
CA HIS A 66 -49.45 6.97 34.96
C HIS A 66 -48.36 7.06 35.99
N GLY A 67 -47.38 7.98 35.74
CA GLY A 67 -46.24 8.27 36.61
C GLY A 67 -45.14 7.20 36.57
N GLN A 68 -43.98 7.54 36.04
CA GLN A 68 -42.82 6.69 35.94
C GLN A 68 -43.12 5.29 35.34
N VAL A 69 -43.79 5.29 34.21
CA VAL A 69 -44.09 4.03 33.50
C VAL A 69 -42.80 3.45 32.92
N GLU A 70 -42.47 2.21 33.30
CA GLU A 70 -41.37 1.44 32.77
C GLU A 70 -41.89 0.17 32.16
N VAL A 71 -41.50 -0.10 30.91
CA VAL A 71 -41.87 -1.34 30.14
C VAL A 71 -40.57 -1.98 29.71
N SER A 72 -40.39 -3.24 30.03
CA SER A 72 -39.19 -3.99 29.62
C SER A 72 -39.58 -5.34 29.00
N GLN A 73 -38.85 -5.70 27.93
CA GLN A 73 -38.99 -7.01 27.28
C GLN A 73 -37.63 -7.34 26.63
N GLY A 74 -36.88 -8.32 27.18
CA GLY A 74 -35.53 -8.62 26.74
C GLY A 74 -34.59 -7.41 26.85
N ASP A 75 -33.96 -6.99 25.75
CA ASP A 75 -33.06 -5.83 25.70
C ASP A 75 -33.80 -4.50 25.43
N LEU A 76 -35.11 -4.57 25.24
CA LEU A 76 -35.94 -3.38 25.04
C LEU A 76 -36.38 -2.81 26.38
N PHE A 77 -36.12 -1.52 26.57
CA PHE A 77 -36.54 -0.74 27.74
C PHE A 77 -37.20 0.56 27.30
N LEU A 78 -38.45 0.77 27.73
CA LEU A 78 -39.20 2.00 27.52
C LEU A 78 -39.51 2.64 28.88
N LYS A 79 -39.23 3.93 29.00
CA LYS A 79 -39.61 4.76 30.15
C LYS A 79 -40.39 5.98 29.66
N ALA A 80 -41.47 6.34 30.35
CA ALA A 80 -42.28 7.50 30.04
C ALA A 80 -43.04 7.99 31.27
N ASP A 81 -43.56 9.22 31.20
CA ASP A 81 -44.46 9.69 32.27
C ASP A 81 -45.82 9.04 32.20
N HIS A 82 -46.30 8.72 30.99
CA HIS A 82 -47.55 8.06 30.71
C HIS A 82 -47.43 7.07 29.54
N ALA A 83 -48.17 5.97 29.61
CA ALA A 83 -48.27 5.05 28.48
C ALA A 83 -49.69 4.42 28.45
N ARG A 84 -50.19 4.19 27.23
CA ARG A 84 -51.43 3.45 26.96
C ARG A 84 -51.19 2.39 25.94
N LEU A 85 -51.56 1.14 26.28
CA LEU A 85 -51.54 -0.01 25.38
C LEU A 85 -52.93 -0.52 25.13
N ASN A 86 -53.41 -0.42 23.89
CA ASN A 86 -54.66 -0.98 23.47
C ASN A 86 -54.44 -2.43 22.96
N MET A 87 -55.02 -3.41 23.65
CA MET A 87 -54.83 -4.83 23.36
C MET A 87 -55.65 -5.29 22.15
N ALA A 88 -56.66 -4.55 21.74
CA ALA A 88 -57.48 -4.88 20.57
C ALA A 88 -56.84 -4.42 19.25
N THR A 89 -56.15 -3.27 19.28
CA THR A 89 -55.45 -2.69 18.11
C THR A 89 -53.96 -2.91 18.12
N ASN A 90 -53.37 -3.42 19.22
CA ASN A 90 -51.95 -3.55 19.46
C ASN A 90 -51.21 -2.22 19.38
N GLU A 91 -51.87 -1.10 19.68
CA GLU A 91 -51.27 0.25 19.65
C GLU A 91 -50.76 0.65 21.05
N LEU A 92 -49.48 0.96 21.11
CA LEU A 92 -48.83 1.56 22.26
C LEU A 92 -48.62 3.05 21.99
N VAL A 93 -49.09 3.90 22.88
CA VAL A 93 -48.84 5.32 22.88
C VAL A 93 -48.16 5.68 24.21
N ALA A 94 -46.95 6.25 24.15
CA ALA A 94 -46.20 6.76 25.30
C ALA A 94 -45.94 8.24 25.14
N TRP A 95 -46.06 9.03 26.24
CA TRP A 95 -45.86 10.46 26.18
C TRP A 95 -45.31 10.98 27.51
N GLY A 96 -44.64 12.12 27.41
CA GLY A 96 -43.94 12.77 28.53
C GLY A 96 -42.58 12.10 28.80
N ASN A 97 -41.48 12.75 28.47
CA ASN A 97 -40.13 12.32 28.72
C ASN A 97 -39.86 10.84 28.27
N VAL A 98 -40.31 10.51 27.09
CA VAL A 98 -40.20 9.12 26.56
C VAL A 98 -38.75 8.82 26.26
N LEU A 99 -38.21 7.73 26.88
CA LEU A 99 -36.92 7.14 26.62
C LEU A 99 -37.11 5.69 26.19
N LEU A 100 -36.71 5.36 24.96
CA LEU A 100 -36.68 4.01 24.45
C LEU A 100 -35.22 3.59 24.25
N ARG A 101 -34.84 2.46 24.82
CA ARG A 101 -33.50 1.88 24.66
C ARG A 101 -33.62 0.48 24.10
N GLU A 102 -32.79 0.20 23.10
CA GLU A 102 -32.60 -1.14 22.53
C GLU A 102 -31.10 -1.41 22.42
N GLY A 103 -30.57 -2.28 23.27
CA GLY A 103 -29.13 -2.46 23.42
C GLY A 103 -28.43 -1.15 23.84
N GLU A 104 -27.53 -0.64 22.99
CA GLU A 104 -26.84 0.65 23.21
C GLU A 104 -27.46 1.83 22.45
N ASP A 105 -28.45 1.59 21.60
CA ASP A 105 -29.19 2.62 20.87
C ASP A 105 -30.25 3.26 21.75
N VAL A 106 -30.41 4.59 21.63
CA VAL A 106 -31.29 5.37 22.49
C VAL A 106 -32.14 6.31 21.67
N VAL A 107 -33.46 6.31 21.95
CA VAL A 107 -34.42 7.27 21.43
C VAL A 107 -35.00 8.05 22.58
N GLU A 108 -34.91 9.37 22.56
CA GLU A 108 -35.59 10.30 23.44
C GLU A 108 -36.63 11.05 22.65
N CYS A 109 -37.88 11.19 23.16
CA CYS A 109 -38.92 11.92 22.44
C CYS A 109 -40.02 12.42 23.38
N GLU A 110 -40.85 13.33 22.89
CA GLU A 110 -42.03 13.81 23.65
C GLU A 110 -43.17 12.81 23.59
N ARG A 111 -43.35 12.13 22.43
CA ARG A 111 -44.40 11.16 22.19
C ARG A 111 -43.98 10.10 21.21
N LEU A 112 -44.27 8.86 21.55
CA LEU A 112 -44.12 7.66 20.73
C LEU A 112 -45.48 6.98 20.47
N GLU A 113 -45.79 6.68 19.23
CA GLU A 113 -46.95 5.88 18.83
C GLU A 113 -46.40 4.70 18.02
N VAL A 114 -46.66 3.48 18.45
CA VAL A 114 -46.18 2.27 17.78
C VAL A 114 -47.21 1.14 17.88
N ASN A 115 -47.43 0.46 16.78
CA ASN A 115 -48.15 -0.79 16.80
C ASN A 115 -47.15 -1.91 17.11
N ILE A 116 -47.37 -2.61 18.23
CA ILE A 116 -46.42 -3.61 18.76
C ILE A 116 -46.33 -4.89 17.91
N GLU A 117 -47.34 -5.17 17.08
CA GLU A 117 -47.39 -6.33 16.19
C GLU A 117 -46.70 -6.01 14.84
N THR A 118 -47.09 -4.92 14.19
CA THR A 118 -46.55 -4.51 12.89
C THR A 118 -45.23 -3.74 13.01
N ARG A 119 -44.94 -3.20 14.22
CA ARG A 119 -43.77 -2.36 14.54
C ARG A 119 -43.68 -1.08 13.71
N LEU A 120 -44.78 -0.67 13.11
CA LEU A 120 -44.92 0.63 12.45
C LEU A 120 -45.32 1.68 13.47
N GLY A 121 -44.80 2.92 13.29
CA GLY A 121 -45.08 3.94 14.27
C GLY A 121 -44.53 5.31 13.94
N ARG A 122 -44.74 6.25 14.88
CA ARG A 122 -44.33 7.64 14.79
C ARG A 122 -43.68 8.11 16.09
N ILE A 123 -42.69 8.94 15.94
CA ILE A 123 -41.95 9.61 17.02
C ILE A 123 -42.10 11.11 16.80
N TYR A 124 -42.45 11.85 17.83
CA TYR A 124 -42.60 13.30 17.77
C TYR A 124 -41.53 13.95 18.63
N GLN A 125 -40.88 15.01 18.11
CA GLN A 125 -39.79 15.75 18.74
C GLN A 125 -38.68 14.80 19.22
N GLY A 126 -38.22 13.94 18.30
CA GLY A 126 -37.33 12.85 18.62
C GLY A 126 -35.84 13.22 18.48
N ARG A 127 -35.04 12.61 19.37
CA ARG A 127 -33.57 12.50 19.27
C ARG A 127 -33.20 11.02 19.30
N LEU A 128 -32.53 10.55 18.27
CA LEU A 128 -32.03 9.19 18.12
C LEU A 128 -30.51 9.20 18.20
N TYR A 129 -29.94 8.34 19.03
CA TYR A 129 -28.52 8.04 19.09
C TYR A 129 -28.27 6.62 18.65
N LEU A 130 -27.47 6.43 17.57
CA LEU A 130 -27.02 5.14 17.07
C LEU A 130 -25.55 4.96 17.45
N LYS A 131 -25.28 4.02 18.36
CA LYS A 131 -23.98 3.83 18.98
C LYS A 131 -22.89 3.42 17.99
N ASP A 132 -23.15 2.44 17.14
CA ASP A 132 -22.15 1.86 16.24
C ASP A 132 -21.58 2.89 15.26
N GLN A 133 -22.40 3.80 14.76
CA GLN A 133 -22.03 4.85 13.82
C GLN A 133 -21.73 6.17 14.50
N ASN A 134 -22.00 6.27 15.78
CA ASN A 134 -22.00 7.52 16.54
C ASN A 134 -22.88 8.61 15.90
N PHE A 135 -24.07 8.23 15.41
CA PHE A 135 -25.01 9.17 14.79
C PHE A 135 -25.95 9.77 15.83
N HIS A 136 -25.99 11.09 15.87
CA HIS A 136 -26.99 11.86 16.58
C HIS A 136 -27.97 12.44 15.55
N ILE A 137 -29.17 11.93 15.55
CA ILE A 137 -30.24 12.33 14.61
C ILE A 137 -31.33 13.02 15.42
N THR A 138 -31.80 14.17 14.97
CA THR A 138 -32.99 14.83 15.54
C THR A 138 -34.05 14.98 14.47
N GLY A 139 -35.32 15.03 14.86
CA GLY A 139 -36.40 15.26 13.94
C GLY A 139 -37.65 15.78 14.67
N ARG A 140 -38.41 16.67 13.99
CA ARG A 140 -39.73 17.08 14.49
C ARG A 140 -40.69 15.88 14.50
N GLU A 141 -40.61 15.05 13.48
CA GLU A 141 -41.42 13.85 13.33
C GLU A 141 -40.59 12.78 12.60
N ALA A 142 -40.62 11.54 13.09
CA ALA A 142 -40.03 10.39 12.43
C ALA A 142 -41.06 9.29 12.31
N GLU A 143 -41.22 8.75 11.11
CA GLU A 143 -42.16 7.69 10.79
C GLU A 143 -41.43 6.42 10.37
N LYS A 144 -41.81 5.28 10.90
CA LYS A 144 -41.43 3.96 10.41
C LYS A 144 -42.57 3.43 9.52
N LEU A 145 -42.32 3.38 8.22
CA LEU A 145 -43.32 3.02 7.20
C LEU A 145 -43.22 1.55 6.77
N GLY A 146 -42.18 0.85 7.16
CA GLY A 146 -41.93 -0.55 6.83
C GLY A 146 -40.77 -1.12 7.59
N GLU A 147 -40.38 -2.35 7.34
CA GLU A 147 -39.32 -3.05 8.05
C GLU A 147 -37.99 -2.27 8.02
N ASN A 148 -37.65 -1.70 6.86
CA ASN A 148 -36.44 -0.90 6.65
C ASN A 148 -36.76 0.40 5.89
N HIS A 149 -37.93 1.00 6.17
CA HIS A 149 -38.37 2.22 5.51
C HIS A 149 -38.74 3.27 6.56
N TYR A 150 -37.96 4.35 6.61
CA TYR A 150 -38.10 5.44 7.57
C TYR A 150 -38.21 6.77 6.85
N ARG A 151 -38.97 7.70 7.44
CA ARG A 151 -39.10 9.08 6.98
C ARG A 151 -38.95 10.02 8.18
N ILE A 152 -38.13 11.06 8.04
CA ILE A 152 -37.87 12.05 9.09
C ILE A 152 -38.11 13.44 8.50
N PHE A 153 -38.88 14.25 9.22
CA PHE A 153 -39.19 15.63 8.84
C PHE A 153 -38.46 16.61 9.74
N ASP A 154 -37.97 17.72 9.16
CA ASP A 154 -37.23 18.78 9.80
C ASP A 154 -36.14 18.24 10.73
N GLY A 155 -35.28 17.38 10.12
CA GLY A 155 -34.27 16.64 10.85
C GLY A 155 -32.89 17.28 10.82
N SER A 156 -32.04 16.83 11.73
CA SER A 156 -30.60 17.09 11.69
C SER A 156 -29.80 15.82 11.96
N LEU A 157 -28.59 15.75 11.41
CA LEU A 157 -27.64 14.63 11.57
C LEU A 157 -26.27 15.18 11.90
N THR A 158 -25.59 14.59 12.88
CA THR A 158 -24.18 14.81 13.20
C THR A 158 -23.54 13.55 13.79
N THR A 159 -22.20 13.43 13.74
CA THR A 159 -21.44 12.41 14.48
C THR A 159 -20.72 13.00 15.70
N CYS A 160 -21.01 14.23 16.06
CA CYS A 160 -20.38 14.94 17.17
C CYS A 160 -21.15 14.75 18.46
N ASP A 161 -20.48 14.35 19.54
CA ASP A 161 -21.09 14.12 20.87
C ASP A 161 -21.46 15.42 21.61
N ALA A 162 -20.98 16.56 21.13
CA ALA A 162 -21.21 17.84 21.77
C ALA A 162 -22.69 18.28 21.71
N LYS A 163 -23.21 18.89 22.78
CA LYS A 163 -24.55 19.46 22.79
C LYS A 163 -24.77 20.51 21.69
N ARG A 164 -23.71 21.24 21.32
CA ARG A 164 -23.65 22.10 20.12
C ARG A 164 -22.59 21.51 19.22
N PRO A 165 -23.01 20.71 18.22
CA PRO A 165 -22.05 20.04 17.35
C PRO A 165 -21.37 21.06 16.44
N PRO A 166 -20.03 21.01 16.28
CA PRO A 166 -19.31 21.88 15.36
C PRO A 166 -19.79 21.75 13.92
N TRP A 167 -20.32 20.61 13.53
CA TRP A 167 -20.95 20.44 12.24
C TRP A 167 -22.25 19.64 12.33
N LYS A 168 -23.19 19.96 11.47
CA LYS A 168 -24.45 19.24 11.30
C LYS A 168 -24.99 19.40 9.89
N PHE A 169 -25.67 18.40 9.40
CA PHE A 169 -26.61 18.52 8.28
C PHE A 169 -28.01 18.79 8.84
N THR A 170 -28.72 19.73 8.27
CA THR A 170 -30.16 19.89 8.49
C THR A 170 -30.90 19.60 7.20
N VAL A 171 -32.11 19.05 7.29
CA VAL A 171 -32.90 18.63 6.15
C VAL A 171 -34.37 18.91 6.39
N LYS A 172 -35.13 19.19 5.34
CA LYS A 172 -36.58 19.30 5.41
C LYS A 172 -37.25 17.92 5.51
N GLU A 173 -36.73 16.96 4.77
CA GLU A 173 -37.23 15.59 4.75
C GLU A 173 -36.10 14.63 4.41
N ILE A 174 -35.97 13.56 5.18
CA ILE A 174 -35.13 12.40 4.86
C ILE A 174 -36.06 11.21 4.63
N GLU A 175 -35.85 10.48 3.55
CA GLU A 175 -36.45 9.18 3.35
C GLU A 175 -35.35 8.13 3.22
N VAL A 176 -35.35 7.17 4.13
CA VAL A 176 -34.41 6.05 4.17
C VAL A 176 -35.15 4.81 3.73
N LYS A 177 -34.69 4.20 2.65
CA LYS A 177 -35.27 2.94 2.15
C LYS A 177 -34.14 1.94 1.93
N GLU A 178 -34.21 0.85 2.67
CA GLU A 178 -33.26 -0.22 2.52
C GLU A 178 -33.63 -1.11 1.33
N MET A 179 -32.69 -1.36 0.42
CA MET A 179 -32.83 -2.32 -0.67
C MET A 179 -31.84 -3.48 -0.45
N ALA A 180 -32.11 -4.63 -1.05
CA ALA A 180 -31.30 -5.85 -0.92
C ALA A 180 -29.79 -5.67 -1.31
N LEU A 181 -29.44 -4.60 -1.99
CA LEU A 181 -28.07 -4.29 -2.47
C LEU A 181 -27.44 -3.04 -1.80
N GLY A 182 -27.94 -2.62 -0.65
CA GLY A 182 -27.46 -1.44 0.10
C GLY A 182 -28.58 -0.44 0.35
N GLY A 183 -28.57 0.20 1.53
CA GLY A 183 -29.55 1.21 1.92
C GLY A 183 -29.07 2.61 1.52
N SER A 184 -29.89 3.37 0.80
CA SER A 184 -29.66 4.80 0.56
C SER A 184 -30.76 5.63 1.18
N GLY A 185 -30.37 6.76 1.76
CA GLY A 185 -31.28 7.81 2.16
C GLY A 185 -31.30 8.92 1.12
N THR A 186 -32.49 9.45 0.84
CA THR A 186 -32.66 10.67 0.06
C THR A 186 -33.01 11.82 0.99
N ALA A 187 -32.38 12.97 0.81
CA ALA A 187 -32.63 14.18 1.58
C ALA A 187 -33.14 15.31 0.68
N LYS A 188 -34.19 15.99 1.10
CA LYS A 188 -34.70 17.19 0.44
C LYS A 188 -34.18 18.43 1.17
N GLY A 189 -33.51 19.32 0.44
CA GLY A 189 -32.97 20.59 0.94
C GLY A 189 -31.93 20.42 2.04
N PRO A 190 -30.92 19.51 1.91
CA PRO A 190 -29.86 19.41 2.91
C PRO A 190 -29.01 20.68 2.93
N VAL A 191 -28.76 21.18 4.15
CA VAL A 191 -27.84 22.28 4.43
C VAL A 191 -26.75 21.79 5.37
N PHE A 192 -25.52 21.94 4.95
CA PHE A 192 -24.37 21.70 5.82
C PHE A 192 -24.02 22.95 6.62
N TYR A 193 -23.98 22.82 7.93
CA TYR A 193 -23.57 23.85 8.85
C TYR A 193 -22.22 23.51 9.47
N PHE A 194 -21.35 24.50 9.57
CA PHE A 194 -20.12 24.43 10.36
C PHE A 194 -20.12 25.61 11.34
N GLU A 195 -19.97 25.33 12.64
CA GLU A 195 -20.09 26.31 13.74
C GLU A 195 -21.38 27.17 13.61
N ASP A 196 -22.52 26.52 13.35
CA ASP A 196 -23.84 27.15 13.10
C ASP A 196 -23.91 28.07 11.87
N ILE A 197 -22.85 28.16 11.05
CA ILE A 197 -22.84 28.91 9.80
C ILE A 197 -23.26 27.98 8.67
N PRO A 198 -24.27 28.30 7.84
CA PRO A 198 -24.60 27.49 6.65
C PRO A 198 -23.51 27.66 5.59
N VAL A 199 -22.82 26.54 5.27
CA VAL A 199 -21.68 26.53 4.33
C VAL A 199 -22.09 26.03 2.96
N LEU A 200 -22.92 24.98 2.88
CA LEU A 200 -23.35 24.37 1.65
C LEU A 200 -24.85 24.05 1.68
N TYR A 201 -25.52 24.30 0.57
CA TYR A 201 -26.93 23.94 0.35
C TYR A 201 -27.05 23.13 -0.92
N PHE A 202 -27.83 22.05 -0.84
CA PHE A 202 -28.20 21.24 -2.00
C PHE A 202 -29.74 21.17 -2.07
N PRO A 203 -30.36 21.23 -3.27
CA PRO A 203 -31.81 21.07 -3.39
C PRO A 203 -32.27 19.65 -3.03
N TRP A 204 -31.39 18.66 -3.26
CA TRP A 204 -31.57 17.26 -2.87
C TRP A 204 -30.21 16.60 -2.71
N GLY A 205 -30.15 15.51 -1.97
CA GLY A 205 -28.94 14.71 -1.77
C GLY A 205 -29.27 13.23 -1.55
N VAL A 206 -28.32 12.39 -1.84
CA VAL A 206 -28.36 10.97 -1.49
C VAL A 206 -27.22 10.72 -0.52
N PHE A 207 -27.49 10.02 0.57
CA PHE A 207 -26.48 9.71 1.58
C PHE A 207 -26.53 8.22 1.95
N PRO A 208 -25.39 7.67 2.38
CA PRO A 208 -25.27 6.30 2.84
C PRO A 208 -25.93 6.10 4.22
N VAL A 209 -26.60 4.96 4.39
CA VAL A 209 -27.25 4.59 5.66
C VAL A 209 -26.50 3.48 6.39
N ARG A 210 -25.63 2.73 5.72
CA ARG A 210 -24.81 1.65 6.29
C ARG A 210 -23.31 1.93 6.15
N GLN A 211 -22.51 1.25 6.97
CA GLN A 211 -21.03 1.27 6.86
C GLN A 211 -20.51 0.53 5.60
N GLU A 212 -21.37 -0.14 4.84
CA GLU A 212 -20.99 -0.75 3.58
C GLU A 212 -20.61 0.33 2.54
N ARG A 213 -19.75 -0.04 1.59
CA ARG A 213 -19.31 0.84 0.50
C ARG A 213 -20.53 1.37 -0.28
N GLN A 214 -20.67 2.67 -0.38
CA GLN A 214 -21.83 3.30 -1.01
C GLN A 214 -21.44 4.40 -1.99
N SER A 215 -22.26 4.56 -3.02
CA SER A 215 -22.09 5.56 -4.06
C SER A 215 -22.34 6.97 -3.53
N GLY A 216 -21.50 7.92 -3.94
CA GLY A 216 -21.66 9.33 -3.55
C GLY A 216 -20.50 10.20 -4.02
N PHE A 217 -20.72 11.50 -3.95
CA PHE A 217 -19.62 12.46 -4.16
C PHE A 217 -18.67 12.42 -2.99
N LEU A 218 -17.38 12.41 -3.30
CA LEU A 218 -16.32 12.56 -2.30
C LEU A 218 -16.17 14.04 -1.95
N ILE A 219 -15.62 14.33 -0.77
CA ILE A 219 -15.39 15.70 -0.35
C ILE A 219 -14.36 16.34 -1.28
N PRO A 220 -14.68 17.48 -1.91
CA PRO A 220 -13.74 18.15 -2.81
C PRO A 220 -12.48 18.61 -2.07
N GLN A 221 -11.34 18.58 -2.77
CA GLN A 221 -10.09 19.11 -2.27
C GLN A 221 -9.70 20.36 -3.06
N VAL A 222 -9.10 21.32 -2.36
CA VAL A 222 -8.64 22.57 -2.95
C VAL A 222 -7.16 22.73 -2.65
N GLY A 223 -6.41 23.11 -3.67
CA GLY A 223 -4.99 23.32 -3.54
C GLY A 223 -4.44 24.31 -4.55
N TYR A 224 -3.14 24.48 -4.51
CA TYR A 224 -2.38 25.29 -5.44
C TYR A 224 -1.05 24.60 -5.73
N SER A 225 -0.64 24.61 -6.98
CA SER A 225 0.71 24.23 -7.40
C SER A 225 1.26 25.26 -8.34
N SER A 226 2.53 25.60 -8.21
CA SER A 226 3.20 26.50 -9.16
C SER A 226 3.36 25.87 -10.57
N THR A 227 3.07 24.57 -10.71
CA THR A 227 3.15 23.84 -11.99
C THR A 227 1.84 23.89 -12.78
N TYR A 228 0.69 23.97 -12.11
CA TYR A 228 -0.62 23.96 -12.79
C TYR A 228 -1.65 24.94 -12.17
N GLY A 229 -1.22 25.86 -11.31
CA GLY A 229 -2.11 26.89 -10.75
C GLY A 229 -3.02 26.37 -9.65
N VAL A 230 -4.22 26.96 -9.55
CA VAL A 230 -5.25 26.52 -8.60
C VAL A 230 -5.74 25.13 -8.99
N LYS A 231 -5.88 24.28 -7.99
CA LYS A 231 -6.35 22.91 -8.11
C LYS A 231 -7.67 22.74 -7.37
N PHE A 232 -8.65 22.20 -8.06
CA PHE A 232 -9.92 21.79 -7.48
C PHE A 232 -10.20 20.35 -7.89
N GLU A 233 -10.17 19.43 -6.95
CA GLU A 233 -10.37 18.01 -7.18
C GLU A 233 -11.76 17.61 -6.73
N ASN A 234 -12.50 16.92 -7.59
CA ASN A 234 -13.83 16.43 -7.32
C ASN A 234 -13.94 14.99 -7.80
N ALA A 235 -14.62 14.15 -7.04
CA ALA A 235 -14.79 12.76 -7.39
C ALA A 235 -16.18 12.24 -7.02
N PHE A 236 -16.65 11.29 -7.82
CA PHE A 236 -17.87 10.52 -7.57
C PHE A 236 -17.51 9.05 -7.48
N TYR A 237 -17.72 8.48 -6.29
CA TYR A 237 -17.55 7.05 -6.03
C TYR A 237 -18.83 6.30 -6.34
N TRP A 238 -18.74 5.23 -7.12
CA TRP A 238 -19.88 4.41 -7.54
C TRP A 238 -19.67 2.94 -7.15
N ALA A 239 -20.33 2.51 -6.07
CA ALA A 239 -20.38 1.13 -5.61
C ALA A 239 -21.56 0.42 -6.30
N PHE A 240 -21.39 -0.09 -7.50
CA PHE A 240 -22.47 -0.71 -8.26
C PHE A 240 -22.62 -2.22 -7.98
N ALA A 241 -21.66 -2.84 -7.27
CA ALA A 241 -21.73 -4.21 -6.79
C ALA A 241 -20.95 -4.38 -5.47
N LYS A 242 -21.22 -5.47 -4.74
CA LYS A 242 -20.49 -5.77 -3.48
C LYS A 242 -18.99 -5.94 -3.69
N ASN A 243 -18.59 -6.41 -4.85
CA ASN A 243 -17.22 -6.76 -5.21
C ASN A 243 -16.64 -5.90 -6.34
N MET A 244 -17.33 -4.84 -6.75
CA MET A 244 -16.89 -3.92 -7.80
C MET A 244 -17.28 -2.50 -7.47
N ASP A 245 -16.40 -1.57 -7.77
CA ASP A 245 -16.65 -0.13 -7.68
C ASP A 245 -15.90 0.65 -8.75
N ALA A 246 -16.34 1.86 -8.98
CA ALA A 246 -15.65 2.82 -9.81
C ALA A 246 -15.62 4.20 -9.15
N THR A 247 -14.54 4.95 -9.33
CA THR A 247 -14.46 6.35 -8.93
C THR A 247 -14.16 7.19 -10.17
N PHE A 248 -15.04 8.14 -10.42
CA PHE A 248 -14.86 9.13 -11.49
C PHE A 248 -14.30 10.40 -10.87
N TYR A 249 -13.21 10.90 -11.41
CA TYR A 249 -12.59 12.16 -11.01
C TYR A 249 -12.76 13.19 -12.12
N LEU A 250 -13.02 14.43 -11.72
CA LEU A 250 -13.00 15.60 -12.59
C LEU A 250 -12.24 16.70 -11.85
N ASP A 251 -10.98 16.82 -12.15
CA ASP A 251 -10.06 17.74 -11.49
C ASP A 251 -9.82 18.96 -12.39
N TYR A 252 -10.03 20.15 -11.85
CA TYR A 252 -9.65 21.39 -12.51
C TYR A 252 -8.22 21.79 -12.12
N LEU A 253 -7.35 21.87 -13.09
CA LEU A 253 -5.96 22.30 -12.94
C LEU A 253 -5.80 23.63 -13.66
N GLY A 254 -5.81 24.75 -12.92
CA GLY A 254 -5.97 26.12 -13.40
C GLY A 254 -5.30 26.45 -14.73
N ASP A 255 -4.00 26.16 -14.87
CA ASP A 255 -3.25 26.47 -16.07
C ASP A 255 -3.34 25.40 -17.17
N ARG A 256 -3.74 24.15 -16.80
CA ARG A 256 -3.71 22.98 -17.69
C ARG A 256 -5.08 22.53 -18.19
N GLY A 257 -6.17 22.94 -17.51
CA GLY A 257 -7.53 22.57 -17.88
C GLY A 257 -8.14 21.48 -17.00
N PHE A 258 -9.13 20.76 -17.55
CA PHE A 258 -9.81 19.69 -16.84
C PHE A 258 -9.09 18.36 -17.07
N LYS A 259 -8.79 17.67 -15.97
CA LYS A 259 -8.25 16.33 -15.95
C LYS A 259 -9.34 15.35 -15.52
N GLU A 260 -9.64 14.39 -16.36
CA GLU A 260 -10.61 13.34 -16.14
C GLU A 260 -9.89 12.07 -15.70
N ALA A 261 -10.45 11.36 -14.72
CA ALA A 261 -9.91 10.05 -14.37
C ALA A 261 -11.00 9.07 -13.97
N LEU A 262 -10.70 7.79 -14.18
CA LEU A 262 -11.53 6.66 -13.79
C LEU A 262 -10.65 5.66 -13.05
N GLN A 263 -11.01 5.36 -11.82
CA GLN A 263 -10.49 4.23 -11.07
C GLN A 263 -11.57 3.15 -11.00
N TYR A 264 -11.24 1.94 -11.42
CA TYR A 264 -12.13 0.79 -11.38
C TYR A 264 -11.49 -0.33 -10.58
N ASN A 265 -12.18 -0.82 -9.55
CA ASN A 265 -11.76 -1.92 -8.70
C ASN A 265 -12.74 -3.08 -8.82
N TYR A 266 -12.21 -4.30 -8.88
CA TYR A 266 -13.03 -5.51 -8.94
C TYR A 266 -12.37 -6.67 -8.19
N ALA A 267 -13.22 -7.54 -7.62
CA ALA A 267 -12.83 -8.80 -7.01
C ALA A 267 -13.90 -9.85 -7.32
N PHE A 268 -13.80 -10.51 -8.49
CA PHE A 268 -14.78 -11.52 -8.90
C PHE A 268 -14.78 -12.72 -7.97
N THR A 269 -13.60 -13.07 -7.45
CA THR A 269 -13.36 -14.07 -6.40
C THR A 269 -12.25 -13.57 -5.47
N GLN A 270 -11.94 -14.31 -4.40
CA GLN A 270 -10.76 -14.01 -3.56
C GLN A 270 -9.44 -14.09 -4.34
N GLU A 271 -9.42 -14.93 -5.39
CA GLU A 271 -8.24 -15.24 -6.20
C GLU A 271 -8.25 -14.51 -7.56
N THR A 272 -9.35 -13.82 -7.91
CA THR A 272 -9.47 -13.05 -9.16
C THR A 272 -9.90 -11.64 -8.83
N LYS A 273 -8.95 -10.72 -8.86
CA LYS A 273 -9.12 -9.31 -8.49
C LYS A 273 -8.22 -8.41 -9.30
N GLY A 274 -8.55 -7.14 -9.33
CA GLY A 274 -7.73 -6.16 -10.01
C GLY A 274 -8.21 -4.74 -9.82
N GLN A 275 -7.38 -3.84 -10.33
CA GLN A 275 -7.61 -2.40 -10.33
C GLN A 275 -7.19 -1.84 -11.71
N ALA A 276 -7.96 -0.90 -12.23
CA ALA A 276 -7.61 -0.16 -13.43
C ALA A 276 -7.80 1.35 -13.19
N ASN A 277 -6.78 2.14 -13.51
CA ASN A 277 -6.81 3.60 -13.41
C ASN A 277 -6.55 4.19 -14.78
N PHE A 278 -7.40 5.11 -15.22
CA PHE A 278 -7.30 5.83 -16.48
C PHE A 278 -7.31 7.32 -16.19
N TYR A 279 -6.42 8.05 -16.82
CA TYR A 279 -6.29 9.50 -16.71
C TYR A 279 -6.24 10.10 -18.10
N PHE A 280 -6.92 11.21 -18.29
CA PHE A 280 -6.92 11.97 -19.54
C PHE A 280 -6.96 13.46 -19.25
N ILE A 281 -6.26 14.24 -20.06
CA ILE A 281 -6.30 15.69 -20.04
C ILE A 281 -5.97 16.24 -21.43
N ASP A 282 -6.79 17.19 -21.92
CA ASP A 282 -6.40 18.11 -22.99
C ASP A 282 -5.57 19.23 -22.34
N ASP A 283 -4.23 19.04 -22.34
CA ASP A 283 -3.29 19.88 -21.59
C ASP A 283 -3.05 21.22 -22.32
N GLN A 284 -3.60 22.30 -21.77
CA GLN A 284 -3.55 23.64 -22.32
C GLN A 284 -2.14 24.26 -22.27
N VAL A 285 -1.22 23.73 -21.48
CA VAL A 285 0.19 24.21 -21.39
C VAL A 285 1.03 23.65 -22.53
N VAL A 286 0.88 22.37 -22.84
CA VAL A 286 1.65 21.71 -23.92
C VAL A 286 0.85 21.54 -25.19
N HIS A 287 -0.44 21.93 -25.21
CA HIS A 287 -1.37 21.86 -26.35
C HIS A 287 -1.45 20.45 -26.96
N LYS A 288 -1.63 19.46 -26.13
CA LYS A 288 -1.71 18.03 -26.50
C LYS A 288 -2.63 17.26 -25.59
N ASP A 289 -3.31 16.27 -26.16
CA ASP A 289 -3.98 15.23 -25.39
C ASP A 289 -2.95 14.36 -24.69
N ARG A 290 -3.09 14.21 -23.37
CA ARG A 290 -2.20 13.40 -22.56
C ARG A 290 -3.01 12.39 -21.76
N TYR A 291 -2.48 11.20 -21.63
CA TYR A 291 -3.14 10.12 -20.91
C TYR A 291 -2.15 9.25 -20.14
N ALA A 292 -2.67 8.59 -19.13
CA ALA A 292 -1.99 7.49 -18.46
C ALA A 292 -2.99 6.39 -18.14
N PHE A 293 -2.54 5.14 -18.14
CA PHE A 293 -3.31 4.05 -17.58
C PHE A 293 -2.41 3.08 -16.82
N PHE A 294 -2.96 2.57 -15.72
CA PHE A 294 -2.31 1.62 -14.82
C PHE A 294 -3.30 0.51 -14.52
N ILE A 295 -2.95 -0.72 -14.84
CA ILE A 295 -3.82 -1.89 -14.68
C ILE A 295 -3.07 -2.94 -13.88
N GLN A 296 -3.63 -3.36 -12.76
CA GLN A 296 -3.16 -4.47 -11.96
C GLN A 296 -4.24 -5.55 -11.94
N HIS A 297 -3.85 -6.77 -12.25
CA HIS A 297 -4.74 -7.92 -12.30
C HIS A 297 -4.06 -9.15 -11.73
N GLU A 298 -4.80 -9.89 -10.91
CA GLU A 298 -4.40 -11.21 -10.42
C GLU A 298 -5.55 -12.19 -10.65
N GLN A 299 -5.23 -13.35 -11.20
CA GLN A 299 -6.20 -14.40 -11.46
C GLN A 299 -5.58 -15.77 -11.23
N LYS A 300 -6.27 -16.61 -10.47
CA LYS A 300 -6.02 -18.05 -10.44
C LYS A 300 -6.88 -18.73 -11.53
N LEU A 301 -6.25 -19.55 -12.32
CA LEU A 301 -6.85 -20.32 -13.40
C LEU A 301 -7.03 -21.79 -12.95
N PRO A 302 -7.82 -22.62 -13.66
CA PRO A 302 -7.91 -24.05 -13.38
C PRO A 302 -6.54 -24.73 -13.33
N ASP A 303 -6.46 -25.83 -12.58
CA ASP A 303 -5.24 -26.63 -12.42
C ASP A 303 -4.05 -25.86 -11.83
N ASP A 304 -4.31 -24.88 -10.95
CA ASP A 304 -3.33 -24.04 -10.25
C ASP A 304 -2.44 -23.18 -11.18
N PHE A 305 -2.86 -22.96 -12.42
CA PHE A 305 -2.30 -21.91 -13.23
C PHE A 305 -2.68 -20.53 -12.65
N TYR A 306 -1.81 -19.55 -12.85
CA TYR A 306 -2.08 -18.17 -12.47
C TYR A 306 -1.70 -17.21 -13.60
N LEU A 307 -2.39 -16.08 -13.62
CA LEU A 307 -2.13 -14.94 -14.49
C LEU A 307 -2.04 -13.69 -13.64
N LYS A 308 -0.98 -12.89 -13.84
CA LYS A 308 -0.84 -11.58 -13.24
C LYS A 308 -0.46 -10.55 -14.30
N ALA A 309 -0.98 -9.36 -14.15
CA ALA A 309 -0.64 -8.23 -15.00
C ALA A 309 -0.41 -6.98 -14.15
N ASP A 310 0.63 -6.24 -14.50
CA ASP A 310 0.94 -4.90 -14.03
C ASP A 310 1.33 -4.07 -15.25
N VAL A 311 0.31 -3.42 -15.84
CA VAL A 311 0.45 -2.70 -17.11
C VAL A 311 0.43 -1.21 -16.83
N ASN A 312 1.51 -0.53 -17.17
CA ASN A 312 1.76 0.87 -16.90
C ASN A 312 2.08 1.60 -18.20
N ARG A 313 1.31 2.59 -18.58
CA ARG A 313 1.51 3.35 -19.82
C ARG A 313 1.21 4.82 -19.63
N VAL A 314 2.03 5.67 -20.23
CA VAL A 314 1.82 7.11 -20.31
C VAL A 314 1.96 7.61 -21.75
N SER A 315 1.35 8.74 -22.03
CA SER A 315 1.33 9.35 -23.38
C SER A 315 2.70 9.84 -23.82
N ASP A 316 3.52 10.30 -22.90
CA ASP A 316 4.80 10.95 -23.17
C ASP A 316 5.74 10.88 -21.97
N HIS A 317 7.04 11.05 -22.20
CA HIS A 317 8.10 10.94 -21.20
C HIS A 317 8.08 12.05 -20.13
N GLN A 318 7.37 13.15 -20.39
CA GLN A 318 7.25 14.27 -19.43
C GLN A 318 6.02 14.13 -18.53
N TYR A 319 5.18 13.10 -18.74
CA TYR A 319 3.94 12.92 -17.99
C TYR A 319 4.16 12.95 -16.49
N PHE A 320 5.11 12.16 -15.97
CA PHE A 320 5.40 12.10 -14.54
C PHE A 320 6.12 13.35 -14.00
N GLN A 321 6.77 14.13 -14.85
CA GLN A 321 7.35 15.41 -14.44
C GLN A 321 6.27 16.45 -14.17
N ASP A 322 5.15 16.37 -14.90
CA ASP A 322 4.05 17.31 -14.81
C ASP A 322 2.95 16.86 -13.82
N PHE A 323 2.53 15.58 -13.85
CA PHE A 323 1.43 15.06 -13.04
C PHE A 323 1.89 14.20 -11.86
N ARG A 324 3.16 13.78 -11.85
CA ARG A 324 3.87 13.09 -10.74
C ARG A 324 3.22 11.79 -10.24
N SER A 325 3.54 11.46 -8.99
CA SER A 325 3.05 10.25 -8.32
C SER A 325 1.57 10.29 -7.93
N GLU A 326 0.89 11.43 -8.07
CA GLU A 326 -0.53 11.56 -7.74
C GLU A 326 -1.42 10.62 -8.56
N ASP A 327 -0.95 10.22 -9.75
CA ASP A 327 -1.65 9.32 -10.65
C ASP A 327 -1.25 7.85 -10.48
N LEU A 328 -0.21 7.55 -9.71
CA LEU A 328 0.19 6.17 -9.48
C LEU A 328 -0.78 5.46 -8.52
N PRO A 329 -1.10 4.18 -8.75
CA PRO A 329 -1.88 3.39 -7.81
C PRO A 329 -1.21 3.35 -6.43
N ASP A 330 -2.01 3.26 -5.36
CA ASP A 330 -1.52 3.21 -3.97
C ASP A 330 -0.48 2.10 -3.73
N THR A 331 -0.56 1.01 -4.48
CA THR A 331 0.38 -0.12 -4.44
C THR A 331 1.70 0.18 -5.16
N ALA A 332 1.71 1.14 -6.08
CA ALA A 332 2.87 1.61 -6.84
C ALA A 332 3.33 3.00 -6.36
N GLN A 333 2.88 3.45 -5.19
CA GLN A 333 3.35 4.68 -4.55
C GLN A 333 4.87 4.56 -4.25
N LEU A 334 5.62 4.73 -5.31
CA LEU A 334 6.99 5.18 -5.20
C LEU A 334 6.93 6.51 -4.42
N ALA A 335 7.86 6.72 -3.49
CA ALA A 335 8.01 8.01 -2.88
C ALA A 335 7.98 9.07 -3.99
N GLU A 336 7.43 10.25 -3.74
CA GLU A 336 7.25 11.29 -4.77
C GLU A 336 8.54 11.59 -5.55
N ILE A 337 9.69 11.41 -4.91
CA ILE A 337 11.02 11.49 -5.49
C ILE A 337 11.25 10.38 -6.52
N ASP A 338 10.78 9.17 -6.26
CA ASP A 338 11.06 8.01 -7.12
C ASP A 338 10.30 8.08 -8.45
N ALA A 339 9.07 8.61 -8.47
CA ALA A 339 8.27 8.72 -9.68
C ALA A 339 8.85 9.71 -10.70
N VAL A 340 9.42 10.83 -10.23
CA VAL A 340 10.06 11.83 -11.12
C VAL A 340 11.46 11.41 -11.54
N SER A 341 12.16 10.64 -10.74
CA SER A 341 13.47 10.07 -11.06
C SER A 341 13.37 8.75 -11.80
N LEU A 342 12.15 8.27 -12.11
CA LEU A 342 11.94 7.03 -12.85
C LEU A 342 12.57 7.15 -14.23
N SER A 343 13.62 6.39 -14.47
CA SER A 343 14.28 6.31 -15.77
C SER A 343 13.58 5.33 -16.71
N LEU A 344 12.84 4.36 -16.16
CA LEU A 344 12.23 3.27 -16.91
C LEU A 344 10.86 2.90 -16.32
N LEU A 345 9.80 2.96 -17.11
CA LEU A 345 8.47 2.47 -16.74
C LEU A 345 8.28 1.08 -17.31
N ARG A 346 8.04 0.10 -16.43
CA ARG A 346 7.86 -1.29 -16.79
C ARG A 346 6.39 -1.68 -16.79
N SER A 347 5.98 -2.38 -17.84
CA SER A 347 4.73 -3.14 -17.91
C SER A 347 5.02 -4.62 -17.99
N VAL A 348 4.34 -5.44 -17.22
CA VAL A 348 4.53 -6.88 -17.26
C VAL A 348 3.19 -7.62 -17.24
N VAL A 349 3.07 -8.63 -18.08
CA VAL A 349 2.01 -9.64 -18.02
C VAL A 349 2.66 -10.98 -17.96
N PHE A 350 2.39 -11.74 -16.91
CA PHE A 350 2.97 -13.07 -16.74
C PHE A 350 1.94 -14.08 -16.25
N GLY A 351 2.13 -15.30 -16.70
CA GLY A 351 1.34 -16.44 -16.26
C GLY A 351 2.22 -17.66 -16.09
N GLY A 352 1.81 -18.57 -15.24
CA GLY A 352 2.60 -19.76 -14.97
C GLY A 352 1.89 -20.76 -14.11
N LYS A 353 2.63 -21.80 -13.77
CA LYS A 353 2.22 -22.84 -12.83
C LYS A 353 3.40 -23.28 -12.00
N ASN A 354 3.15 -23.48 -10.73
CA ASN A 354 4.11 -24.07 -9.80
C ASN A 354 3.65 -25.48 -9.43
N TRP A 355 4.55 -26.46 -9.61
CA TRP A 355 4.44 -27.80 -9.05
C TRP A 355 5.39 -27.89 -7.85
N ASP A 356 5.31 -28.94 -7.09
CA ASP A 356 6.20 -29.11 -5.92
C ASP A 356 7.70 -29.00 -6.26
N GLN A 357 8.08 -29.52 -7.43
CA GLN A 357 9.48 -29.64 -7.86
C GLN A 357 9.82 -28.71 -9.04
N PHE A 358 8.84 -28.16 -9.72
CA PHE A 358 9.03 -27.40 -10.95
C PHE A 358 8.20 -26.13 -10.97
N SER A 359 8.68 -25.13 -11.71
CA SER A 359 7.89 -23.93 -12.04
C SER A 359 8.04 -23.62 -13.51
N PHE A 360 6.95 -23.26 -14.16
CA PHE A 360 6.96 -22.74 -15.52
C PHE A 360 6.30 -21.36 -15.53
N LEU A 361 6.96 -20.41 -16.17
CA LEU A 361 6.54 -19.02 -16.24
C LEU A 361 6.69 -18.50 -17.67
N VAL A 362 5.68 -17.81 -18.17
CA VAL A 362 5.77 -17.01 -19.39
C VAL A 362 5.45 -15.57 -19.04
N ASN A 363 6.34 -14.66 -19.34
CA ASN A 363 6.15 -13.24 -19.14
C ASN A 363 6.41 -12.43 -20.42
N ASN A 364 5.70 -11.32 -20.54
CA ASN A 364 5.92 -10.29 -21.53
C ASN A 364 6.21 -8.99 -20.78
N GLU A 365 7.34 -8.36 -21.12
CA GLU A 365 7.75 -7.10 -20.49
C GLU A 365 7.94 -6.02 -21.53
N VAL A 366 7.28 -4.90 -21.31
CA VAL A 366 7.39 -3.70 -22.13
C VAL A 366 7.92 -2.56 -21.28
N PHE A 367 8.89 -1.84 -21.81
CA PHE A 367 9.57 -0.74 -21.13
C PHE A 367 9.38 0.57 -21.90
N ASP A 368 9.06 1.63 -21.14
CA ASP A 368 9.15 3.03 -21.59
C ASP A 368 10.39 3.66 -20.94
N ASP A 369 11.39 4.02 -21.75
CA ASP A 369 12.67 4.60 -21.27
C ASP A 369 12.60 6.12 -21.32
N PHE A 370 12.44 6.75 -20.16
CA PHE A 370 12.33 8.21 -20.04
C PHE A 370 13.67 8.95 -20.18
N THR A 371 14.78 8.23 -20.27
CA THR A 371 16.10 8.81 -20.56
C THR A 371 16.32 9.07 -22.05
N GLN A 372 15.49 8.44 -22.90
CA GLN A 372 15.52 8.57 -24.35
C GLN A 372 14.45 9.56 -24.86
N THR A 373 14.62 10.06 -26.05
CA THR A 373 13.59 10.91 -26.71
C THR A 373 12.40 10.11 -27.22
N ASP A 374 12.62 8.85 -27.56
CA ASP A 374 11.59 7.87 -27.95
C ASP A 374 12.01 6.45 -27.56
N ASN A 375 11.07 5.50 -27.58
CA ASN A 375 11.30 4.11 -27.19
C ASN A 375 11.84 3.22 -28.31
N LYS A 376 12.26 3.78 -29.44
CA LYS A 376 12.64 2.98 -30.63
C LYS A 376 13.85 2.08 -30.40
N LYS A 377 14.74 2.49 -29.50
CA LYS A 377 15.94 1.72 -29.12
C LYS A 377 15.76 0.90 -27.85
N THR A 378 14.64 1.12 -27.12
CA THR A 378 14.38 0.44 -25.88
C THR A 378 14.02 -1.02 -26.12
N VAL A 379 14.75 -1.93 -25.49
CA VAL A 379 14.56 -3.37 -25.64
C VAL A 379 13.30 -3.81 -24.90
N GLN A 380 12.48 -4.59 -25.56
CA GLN A 380 11.30 -5.25 -25.01
C GLN A 380 11.56 -6.75 -24.92
N MET A 381 10.96 -7.46 -23.96
CA MET A 381 11.02 -8.90 -23.82
C MET A 381 9.66 -9.53 -24.15
N LEU A 382 9.51 -10.11 -25.36
CA LEU A 382 8.21 -10.49 -25.92
C LEU A 382 8.25 -11.78 -26.77
N PRO A 383 8.05 -12.96 -26.18
CA PRO A 383 7.93 -13.32 -24.77
C PRO A 383 9.26 -13.75 -24.12
N GLN A 384 9.23 -13.93 -22.80
CA GLN A 384 10.19 -14.75 -22.09
C GLN A 384 9.47 -15.97 -21.48
N ALA A 385 9.89 -17.18 -21.82
CA ALA A 385 9.44 -18.42 -21.23
C ALA A 385 10.54 -18.99 -20.33
N SER A 386 10.24 -19.31 -19.08
CA SER A 386 11.21 -19.81 -18.11
C SER A 386 10.72 -21.09 -17.46
N PHE A 387 11.64 -22.03 -17.29
CA PHE A 387 11.42 -23.28 -16.58
C PHE A 387 12.45 -23.42 -15.46
N TYR A 388 11.99 -23.78 -14.28
CA TYR A 388 12.80 -23.99 -13.09
C TYR A 388 12.55 -25.40 -12.54
N ALA A 389 13.58 -26.20 -12.41
CA ALA A 389 13.61 -27.37 -11.56
C ALA A 389 14.24 -26.94 -10.23
N HIS A 390 13.42 -26.92 -9.16
CA HIS A 390 13.88 -26.55 -7.82
C HIS A 390 14.89 -27.60 -7.31
N PRO A 391 15.74 -27.27 -6.31
CA PRO A 391 16.75 -28.22 -5.82
C PRO A 391 16.11 -29.54 -5.36
N GLN A 392 16.55 -30.64 -5.98
CA GLN A 392 16.06 -31.99 -5.72
C GLN A 392 17.26 -32.93 -5.46
N SER A 393 17.08 -33.87 -4.54
CA SER A 393 18.11 -34.88 -4.28
C SER A 393 18.41 -35.73 -5.53
N LEU A 394 19.69 -35.87 -5.86
CA LEU A 394 20.15 -36.64 -6.98
C LEU A 394 20.24 -38.12 -6.52
N PHE A 395 19.33 -38.99 -7.01
CA PHE A 395 19.31 -40.44 -6.74
C PHE A 395 19.45 -40.81 -5.23
N ASN A 396 18.81 -40.06 -4.32
CA ASN A 396 18.91 -40.24 -2.87
C ASN A 396 20.34 -40.09 -2.33
N THR A 397 21.21 -39.37 -3.02
CA THR A 397 22.52 -38.96 -2.53
C THR A 397 22.42 -37.61 -1.79
N PRO A 398 23.44 -37.17 -1.07
CA PRO A 398 23.49 -35.86 -0.47
C PRO A 398 23.72 -34.71 -1.47
N PHE A 399 23.79 -35.01 -2.76
CA PHE A 399 23.85 -34.02 -3.84
C PHE A 399 22.45 -33.59 -4.26
N PHE A 400 22.31 -32.31 -4.53
CA PHE A 400 21.08 -31.73 -5.07
C PHE A 400 21.36 -31.16 -6.46
N TYR A 401 20.43 -31.36 -7.37
CA TYR A 401 20.49 -30.71 -8.67
C TYR A 401 19.38 -29.68 -8.80
N SER A 402 19.65 -28.61 -9.54
CA SER A 402 18.66 -27.62 -9.97
C SER A 402 18.91 -27.19 -11.42
N ILE A 403 17.86 -26.82 -12.13
CA ILE A 403 17.94 -26.36 -13.52
C ILE A 403 17.12 -25.06 -13.63
N THR A 404 17.74 -24.05 -14.23
CA THR A 404 17.08 -22.84 -14.68
C THR A 404 17.24 -22.77 -16.20
N SER A 405 16.14 -22.70 -16.93
CA SER A 405 16.16 -22.53 -18.38
C SER A 405 15.23 -21.42 -18.79
N SER A 406 15.62 -20.62 -19.75
CA SER A 406 14.78 -19.58 -20.32
C SER A 406 14.96 -19.43 -21.82
N TYR A 407 13.88 -19.07 -22.48
CA TYR A 407 13.88 -18.54 -23.83
C TYR A 407 13.35 -17.12 -23.79
N THR A 408 14.05 -16.16 -24.38
CA THR A 408 13.66 -14.75 -24.41
C THR A 408 13.78 -14.20 -25.82
N ASP A 409 12.71 -13.55 -26.30
CA ASP A 409 12.71 -12.76 -27.52
C ASP A 409 12.91 -11.27 -27.15
N PHE A 410 14.06 -10.71 -27.54
CA PHE A 410 14.41 -9.31 -27.35
C PHE A 410 14.08 -8.52 -28.62
N TRP A 411 13.05 -7.70 -28.52
CA TRP A 411 12.55 -6.90 -29.61
C TRP A 411 12.78 -5.39 -29.36
N ARG A 412 13.10 -4.66 -30.40
CA ARG A 412 13.13 -3.19 -30.43
C ARG A 412 12.95 -2.66 -31.84
N GLU A 413 12.45 -1.41 -31.99
CA GLU A 413 12.21 -0.82 -33.31
C GLU A 413 13.50 -0.48 -34.06
N ARG A 414 14.60 -0.15 -33.36
CA ARG A 414 15.90 0.18 -33.95
C ARG A 414 17.03 -0.44 -33.15
N GLY A 415 17.86 -1.21 -33.83
CA GLY A 415 19.04 -1.88 -33.28
C GLY A 415 18.96 -3.39 -33.42
N ILE A 416 19.91 -4.11 -32.83
CA ILE A 416 19.98 -5.58 -32.89
C ILE A 416 18.87 -6.19 -32.06
N GLU A 417 18.06 -7.04 -32.67
CA GLU A 417 17.10 -7.93 -32.02
C GLU A 417 17.74 -9.29 -31.82
N SER A 418 17.28 -10.06 -30.85
CA SER A 418 17.86 -11.39 -30.58
C SER A 418 16.86 -12.31 -29.89
N ASN A 419 16.89 -13.58 -30.31
CA ASN A 419 16.33 -14.66 -29.51
C ASN A 419 17.45 -15.28 -28.68
N ARG A 420 17.25 -15.39 -27.36
CA ARG A 420 18.20 -16.03 -26.45
C ARG A 420 17.60 -17.27 -25.79
N GLY A 421 18.29 -18.37 -25.92
CA GLY A 421 18.08 -19.57 -25.10
C GLY A 421 19.16 -19.65 -24.04
N ASP A 422 18.79 -19.80 -22.76
CA ASP A 422 19.74 -19.95 -21.66
C ASP A 422 19.39 -21.17 -20.82
N LEU A 423 20.40 -21.97 -20.51
CA LEU A 423 20.30 -23.16 -19.67
C LEU A 423 21.39 -23.12 -18.61
N PHE A 424 21.00 -23.10 -17.34
CA PHE A 424 21.91 -23.16 -16.21
C PHE A 424 21.56 -24.35 -15.33
N SER A 425 22.45 -25.32 -15.26
CA SER A 425 22.30 -26.55 -14.48
C SER A 425 23.30 -26.53 -13.33
N THR A 426 22.84 -26.74 -12.10
CA THR A 426 23.68 -26.66 -10.90
C THR A 426 23.58 -27.96 -10.10
N ILE A 427 24.72 -28.43 -9.58
CA ILE A 427 24.82 -29.49 -8.58
C ILE A 427 25.35 -28.89 -7.31
N SER A 428 24.62 -29.07 -6.19
CA SER A 428 24.96 -28.54 -4.88
C SER A 428 25.19 -29.65 -3.86
N TYR A 429 26.07 -29.40 -2.92
CA TYR A 429 26.40 -30.31 -1.81
C TYR A 429 26.43 -29.55 -0.49
N PRO A 430 25.27 -29.42 0.21
CA PRO A 430 25.23 -28.89 1.57
C PRO A 430 25.58 -30.00 2.57
N VAL A 431 26.55 -29.76 3.44
CA VAL A 431 26.91 -30.70 4.51
C VAL A 431 27.24 -29.97 5.80
N ARG A 432 26.88 -30.58 6.92
CA ARG A 432 27.31 -30.11 8.24
C ARG A 432 28.43 -31.01 8.73
N LEU A 433 29.61 -30.47 8.91
CA LEU A 433 30.78 -31.15 9.40
C LEU A 433 30.91 -30.92 10.91
N PHE A 434 31.13 -32.00 11.66
CA PHE A 434 31.32 -31.96 13.12
C PHE A 434 30.20 -31.22 13.88
N ASP A 435 28.97 -31.21 13.34
CA ASP A 435 27.77 -30.51 13.87
C ASP A 435 27.91 -28.99 14.06
N VAL A 436 29.06 -28.41 13.77
CA VAL A 436 29.38 -26.99 13.98
C VAL A 436 29.61 -26.26 12.65
N LEU A 437 30.30 -26.92 11.71
CA LEU A 437 30.75 -26.28 10.48
C LEU A 437 29.73 -26.55 9.36
N LYS A 438 29.08 -25.53 8.88
CA LYS A 438 28.23 -25.58 7.69
C LYS A 438 29.10 -25.39 6.46
N PHE A 439 29.08 -26.35 5.56
CA PHE A 439 29.75 -26.28 4.28
C PHE A 439 28.72 -26.45 3.16
N GLU A 440 28.71 -25.52 2.23
CA GLU A 440 27.87 -25.52 1.06
C GLU A 440 28.73 -25.33 -0.17
N SER A 441 28.60 -26.18 -1.16
CA SER A 441 29.29 -26.00 -2.43
C SER A 441 28.33 -26.25 -3.57
N ASP A 442 28.48 -25.50 -4.64
CA ASP A 442 27.75 -25.69 -5.88
C ASP A 442 28.66 -25.53 -7.11
N VAL A 443 28.39 -26.33 -8.13
CA VAL A 443 28.99 -26.21 -9.43
C VAL A 443 27.90 -26.14 -10.47
N GLY A 444 27.90 -25.07 -11.24
CA GLY A 444 26.94 -24.84 -12.30
C GLY A 444 27.56 -24.74 -13.67
N LEU A 445 26.92 -25.35 -14.64
CA LEU A 445 27.23 -25.23 -16.06
C LEU A 445 26.15 -24.42 -16.74
N ARG A 446 26.54 -23.39 -17.47
CA ARG A 446 25.63 -22.52 -18.21
C ARG A 446 25.97 -22.55 -19.70
N GLU A 447 24.95 -22.76 -20.50
CA GLU A 447 24.95 -22.67 -21.95
C GLU A 447 23.98 -21.58 -22.37
N THR A 448 24.42 -20.61 -23.16
CA THR A 448 23.59 -19.52 -23.66
C THR A 448 23.74 -19.42 -25.19
N PHE A 449 22.64 -19.51 -25.92
CA PHE A 449 22.56 -19.38 -27.36
C PHE A 449 21.86 -18.09 -27.75
N TYR A 450 22.39 -17.45 -28.79
CA TYR A 450 21.81 -16.24 -29.37
C TYR A 450 21.58 -16.46 -30.86
N ARG A 451 20.45 -15.98 -31.34
CA ARG A 451 20.14 -15.81 -32.76
C ARG A 451 19.88 -14.34 -33.01
N ASN A 452 20.85 -13.65 -33.59
CA ASN A 452 20.84 -12.22 -33.80
C ASN A 452 20.26 -11.85 -35.16
N TYR A 453 19.43 -10.80 -35.20
CA TYR A 453 18.83 -10.22 -36.39
C TYR A 453 19.17 -8.74 -36.47
N ASN A 454 19.34 -8.24 -37.70
CA ASN A 454 19.45 -6.80 -37.89
C ASN A 454 18.06 -6.19 -38.01
N ASP A 455 17.98 -4.94 -37.56
CA ASP A 455 16.95 -3.94 -37.64
C ASP A 455 15.97 -4.12 -38.81
N HIS A 456 14.68 -4.43 -38.55
CA HIS A 456 13.52 -4.44 -39.47
C HIS A 456 13.67 -5.11 -40.84
N THR A 457 14.88 -5.38 -41.26
CA THR A 457 15.13 -6.02 -42.57
C THR A 457 14.99 -7.54 -42.50
N GLY A 458 14.90 -8.11 -41.28
CA GLY A 458 14.85 -9.55 -41.04
C GLY A 458 16.13 -10.26 -41.48
N THR A 459 17.21 -9.51 -41.67
CA THR A 459 18.50 -10.08 -42.08
C THR A 459 19.11 -10.80 -40.87
N PHE A 460 19.35 -12.09 -41.04
CA PHE A 460 20.01 -12.91 -40.04
C PHE A 460 21.48 -12.53 -39.94
N GLU A 461 21.97 -12.13 -38.81
CA GLU A 461 23.37 -11.76 -38.59
C GLU A 461 24.22 -12.89 -38.05
N GLY A 462 23.64 -13.91 -37.46
CA GLY A 462 24.37 -15.11 -37.07
C GLY A 462 23.85 -15.78 -35.80
N TRP A 463 24.46 -16.95 -35.54
CA TRP A 463 24.35 -17.66 -34.30
C TRP A 463 25.61 -17.42 -33.45
N GLU A 464 25.42 -17.17 -32.19
CA GLU A 464 26.47 -17.04 -31.19
C GLU A 464 26.14 -17.93 -30.00
N SER A 465 27.16 -18.49 -29.36
CA SER A 465 26.99 -19.26 -28.13
C SER A 465 28.03 -18.90 -27.09
N ARG A 466 27.72 -19.22 -25.86
CA ARG A 466 28.64 -19.05 -24.73
C ARG A 466 28.40 -20.15 -23.71
N GLU A 467 29.47 -20.89 -23.43
CA GLU A 467 29.55 -21.88 -22.37
C GLU A 467 30.33 -21.30 -21.19
N THR A 468 29.82 -21.46 -19.97
CA THR A 468 30.57 -21.07 -18.80
C THR A 468 30.33 -21.98 -17.60
N LEU A 469 31.35 -22.08 -16.76
CA LEU A 469 31.32 -22.78 -15.48
C LEU A 469 31.21 -21.74 -14.35
N GLN A 470 30.42 -22.04 -13.34
CA GLN A 470 30.40 -21.30 -12.07
C GLN A 470 30.60 -22.30 -10.95
N ALA A 471 31.53 -22.02 -10.03
CA ALA A 471 31.74 -22.82 -8.85
C ALA A 471 31.79 -21.94 -7.62
N ASN A 472 31.02 -22.30 -6.61
CA ASN A 472 30.95 -21.62 -5.33
C ASN A 472 31.19 -22.62 -4.20
N ALA A 473 31.88 -22.22 -3.17
CA ALA A 473 32.02 -22.97 -1.93
C ALA A 473 31.98 -22.01 -0.76
N GLN A 474 31.12 -22.26 0.20
CA GLN A 474 30.98 -21.43 1.41
C GLN A 474 31.12 -22.30 2.64
N MET A 475 31.79 -21.75 3.62
CA MET A 475 31.98 -22.36 4.95
C MET A 475 31.65 -21.32 6.01
N SER A 476 30.81 -21.70 6.97
CA SER A 476 30.49 -20.89 8.14
C SER A 476 30.37 -21.73 9.39
N ALA A 477 30.63 -21.12 10.54
CA ALA A 477 30.42 -21.75 11.85
C ALA A 477 29.82 -20.74 12.79
N GLU A 478 28.85 -21.15 13.58
CA GLU A 478 28.23 -20.29 14.58
C GLU A 478 28.74 -20.63 15.97
N PHE A 479 29.36 -19.67 16.62
CA PHE A 479 29.80 -19.73 18.02
C PHE A 479 28.90 -18.81 18.83
N TYR A 480 28.33 -19.30 19.91
CA TYR A 480 27.52 -18.47 20.78
C TYR A 480 27.85 -18.69 22.25
N ARG A 481 27.60 -17.66 23.05
CA ARG A 481 27.70 -17.71 24.50
C ARG A 481 26.53 -16.97 25.14
N VAL A 482 25.98 -17.60 26.17
CA VAL A 482 24.92 -17.00 26.98
C VAL A 482 25.54 -16.42 28.24
N TYR A 483 25.13 -15.22 28.59
CA TYR A 483 25.55 -14.48 29.78
C TYR A 483 24.31 -14.13 30.61
N ASP A 484 24.46 -14.18 31.93
CA ASP A 484 23.46 -13.63 32.83
C ASP A 484 23.52 -12.09 32.87
N ALA A 485 22.40 -11.45 33.23
CA ALA A 485 22.24 -10.01 33.25
C ALA A 485 23.33 -9.28 34.04
N GLU A 486 23.79 -9.90 35.14
CA GLU A 486 24.82 -9.36 36.03
C GLU A 486 26.14 -9.04 35.30
N THR A 487 26.48 -9.82 34.26
CA THR A 487 27.70 -9.62 33.46
C THR A 487 27.74 -8.24 32.80
N PHE A 488 26.58 -7.71 32.43
CA PHE A 488 26.40 -6.39 31.77
C PHE A 488 25.38 -5.55 32.55
N SER A 489 25.48 -5.48 33.87
CA SER A 489 24.45 -4.95 34.77
C SER A 489 23.89 -3.61 34.35
N MET A 490 24.75 -2.63 34.01
CA MET A 490 24.31 -1.29 33.58
C MET A 490 23.38 -1.34 32.34
N ILE A 491 23.74 -2.16 31.33
CA ILE A 491 22.96 -2.29 30.08
C ILE A 491 21.73 -3.13 30.32
N SER A 492 21.86 -4.21 31.10
CA SER A 492 20.76 -5.10 31.46
C SER A 492 19.66 -4.37 32.24
N ASP A 493 20.06 -3.54 33.22
CA ASP A 493 19.14 -2.73 34.03
C ASP A 493 18.43 -1.68 33.19
N PHE A 494 19.18 -1.02 32.28
CA PHE A 494 18.62 -0.01 31.38
C PHE A 494 17.63 -0.61 30.37
N LEU A 495 17.97 -1.75 29.76
CA LEU A 495 17.17 -2.40 28.73
C LEU A 495 16.17 -3.42 29.28
N LYS A 496 16.19 -3.68 30.61
CA LYS A 496 15.35 -4.69 31.28
C LYS A 496 15.51 -6.09 30.67
N VAL A 497 16.76 -6.57 30.59
CA VAL A 497 17.13 -7.85 30.00
C VAL A 497 17.63 -8.81 31.07
N SER A 498 17.09 -10.02 31.13
CA SER A 498 17.44 -11.06 32.10
C SER A 498 18.61 -11.91 31.65
N LYS A 499 18.79 -12.13 30.35
CA LYS A 499 19.91 -12.93 29.79
C LYS A 499 20.31 -12.39 28.45
N TRP A 500 21.61 -12.48 28.15
CA TRP A 500 22.21 -12.11 26.88
C TRP A 500 22.76 -13.33 26.15
N MET A 501 22.58 -13.39 24.85
CA MET A 501 23.27 -14.32 23.97
C MET A 501 24.06 -13.52 22.93
N HIS A 502 25.37 -13.71 22.94
CA HIS A 502 26.26 -13.18 21.91
C HIS A 502 26.66 -14.30 20.97
N SER A 503 26.41 -14.14 19.67
CA SER A 503 26.87 -15.07 18.66
C SER A 503 27.82 -14.41 17.69
N VAL A 504 28.78 -15.19 17.19
CA VAL A 504 29.74 -14.82 16.15
C VAL A 504 29.72 -15.90 15.09
N GLU A 505 29.45 -15.52 13.86
CA GLU A 505 29.40 -16.41 12.70
C GLU A 505 30.47 -15.97 11.68
N PRO A 506 31.71 -16.45 11.77
CA PRO A 506 32.70 -16.31 10.72
C PRO A 506 32.24 -17.05 9.47
N THR A 507 32.45 -16.42 8.30
CA THR A 507 32.08 -16.95 6.99
C THR A 507 33.25 -16.77 6.03
N VAL A 508 33.56 -17.78 5.26
CA VAL A 508 34.51 -17.72 4.14
C VAL A 508 33.81 -18.35 2.93
N SER A 509 33.80 -17.65 1.81
CA SER A 509 33.31 -18.19 0.54
C SER A 509 34.34 -18.01 -0.56
N TYR A 510 34.36 -18.98 -1.46
CA TYR A 510 35.16 -18.95 -2.68
C TYR A 510 34.23 -18.97 -3.88
N GLN A 511 34.46 -18.10 -4.84
CA GLN A 511 33.70 -17.99 -6.07
C GLN A 511 34.63 -18.03 -7.26
N TYR A 512 34.28 -18.88 -8.24
CA TYR A 512 35.03 -19.05 -9.47
C TYR A 512 34.13 -19.05 -10.70
N SER A 513 34.47 -18.24 -11.70
CA SER A 513 33.94 -18.28 -13.06
C SER A 513 35.09 -18.00 -14.03
N PRO A 514 35.38 -18.87 -15.01
CA PRO A 514 36.50 -18.69 -15.94
C PRO A 514 36.29 -17.43 -16.82
N PRO A 515 37.37 -16.89 -17.39
CA PRO A 515 37.24 -15.86 -18.41
C PRO A 515 36.64 -16.47 -19.67
N VAL A 516 35.60 -15.85 -20.20
CA VAL A 516 34.90 -16.27 -21.44
C VAL A 516 34.91 -15.09 -22.41
N ASN A 517 35.12 -15.39 -23.71
CA ASN A 517 34.97 -14.36 -24.72
C ASN A 517 33.50 -14.03 -24.95
N GLN A 518 33.13 -12.80 -24.68
CA GLN A 518 31.77 -12.27 -24.79
C GLN A 518 31.70 -11.02 -25.69
N SER A 519 32.77 -10.73 -26.42
CA SER A 519 32.88 -9.46 -27.15
C SER A 519 31.89 -9.33 -28.31
N GLY A 520 31.48 -10.46 -28.91
CA GLY A 520 30.50 -10.52 -30.00
C GLY A 520 29.06 -10.64 -29.57
N LEU A 521 28.80 -10.86 -28.26
CA LEU A 521 27.47 -11.11 -27.77
C LEU A 521 26.69 -9.78 -27.55
N PRO A 522 25.40 -9.75 -27.85
CA PRO A 522 24.55 -8.62 -27.51
C PRO A 522 24.47 -8.42 -26.00
N VAL A 523 24.04 -7.25 -25.55
CA VAL A 523 23.86 -6.91 -24.13
C VAL A 523 22.45 -6.43 -23.90
N TYR A 524 21.64 -7.23 -23.22
CA TYR A 524 20.28 -6.91 -22.84
C TYR A 524 20.10 -6.90 -21.31
N ASP A 525 20.73 -7.87 -20.62
CA ASP A 525 20.65 -7.99 -19.17
C ASP A 525 21.96 -8.56 -18.56
N ALA A 526 21.93 -8.88 -17.27
CA ALA A 526 23.10 -9.39 -16.54
C ALA A 526 23.57 -10.78 -17.01
N ILE A 527 22.71 -11.56 -17.68
CA ILE A 527 23.09 -12.87 -18.22
C ILE A 527 24.10 -12.71 -19.37
N ASP A 528 24.05 -11.61 -20.10
CA ASP A 528 24.85 -11.40 -21.31
C ASP A 528 26.29 -10.97 -21.01
N ARG A 529 26.60 -10.56 -19.78
CA ARG A 529 27.93 -10.19 -19.35
C ARG A 529 28.28 -10.80 -18.00
N ILE A 530 28.73 -12.06 -18.04
CA ILE A 530 29.18 -12.78 -16.85
C ILE A 530 30.63 -12.39 -16.55
N PRO A 531 30.93 -11.80 -15.39
CA PRO A 531 32.29 -11.43 -15.04
C PRO A 531 33.15 -12.67 -14.79
N HIS A 532 34.41 -12.64 -15.23
CA HIS A 532 35.41 -13.56 -14.73
C HIS A 532 35.57 -13.32 -13.23
N THR A 533 35.37 -14.34 -12.44
CA THR A 533 35.43 -14.29 -10.99
C THR A 533 36.41 -15.35 -10.47
N ASN A 534 37.35 -14.97 -9.64
CA ASN A 534 38.23 -15.84 -8.89
C ASN A 534 38.57 -15.15 -7.59
N GLN A 535 37.67 -15.30 -6.60
CA GLN A 535 37.75 -14.51 -5.37
C GLN A 535 37.40 -15.31 -4.13
N ILE A 536 37.99 -14.88 -3.03
CA ILE A 536 37.61 -15.29 -1.67
C ILE A 536 36.93 -14.10 -1.01
N THR A 537 35.73 -14.32 -0.47
CA THR A 537 35.05 -13.36 0.40
C THR A 537 35.09 -13.90 1.82
N TYR A 538 35.54 -13.10 2.75
CA TYR A 538 35.64 -13.46 4.17
C TYR A 538 35.06 -12.36 5.04
N GLY A 539 34.56 -12.78 6.18
CA GLY A 539 33.94 -11.85 7.12
C GLY A 539 33.30 -12.56 8.28
N PHE A 540 32.55 -11.81 9.04
CA PHE A 540 31.78 -12.35 10.15
C PHE A 540 30.50 -11.56 10.40
N THR A 541 29.54 -12.25 10.98
CA THR A 541 28.30 -11.67 11.53
C THR A 541 28.34 -11.84 13.05
N GLN A 542 28.16 -10.74 13.78
CA GLN A 542 27.95 -10.78 15.22
C GLN A 542 26.51 -10.39 15.54
N ARG A 543 25.91 -11.08 16.50
CA ARG A 543 24.56 -10.77 17.01
C ARG A 543 24.57 -10.73 18.53
N LEU A 544 23.85 -9.76 19.06
CA LEU A 544 23.59 -9.65 20.48
C LEU A 544 22.07 -9.74 20.69
N LEU A 545 21.62 -10.87 21.21
CA LEU A 545 20.22 -11.09 21.53
C LEU A 545 20.05 -10.98 23.05
N GLY A 546 18.96 -10.37 23.48
CA GLY A 546 18.59 -10.27 24.88
C GLY A 546 17.20 -10.81 25.13
N ARG A 547 16.98 -11.41 26.30
CA ARG A 547 15.67 -11.85 26.75
C ARG A 547 15.07 -10.78 27.66
N PRO A 548 14.04 -10.01 27.19
CA PRO A 548 13.40 -9.00 28.02
C PRO A 548 12.75 -9.59 29.28
N GLU A 549 12.86 -8.87 30.40
CA GLU A 549 12.11 -9.19 31.62
C GLU A 549 10.64 -8.87 31.41
N LYS A 550 9.77 -9.88 31.43
CA LYS A 550 8.32 -9.73 31.48
C LYS A 550 7.76 -10.55 32.62
N GLU A 551 6.95 -9.95 33.47
CA GLU A 551 6.18 -10.69 34.47
C GLU A 551 5.20 -11.65 33.79
N GLY A 552 5.36 -12.94 34.01
CA GLY A 552 4.36 -13.98 33.73
C GLY A 552 4.33 -14.59 32.34
N ALA A 553 5.23 -14.27 31.42
CA ALA A 553 5.27 -14.90 30.09
C ALA A 553 6.69 -15.20 29.60
N SER A 554 6.86 -16.34 28.90
CA SER A 554 8.08 -16.62 28.13
C SER A 554 8.18 -15.56 27.03
N SER A 555 9.08 -14.59 27.16
CA SER A 555 9.34 -13.62 26.11
C SER A 555 10.34 -14.19 25.11
N ASP A 556 10.06 -14.03 23.81
CA ASP A 556 11.00 -14.35 22.75
C ASP A 556 12.26 -13.47 22.85
N ALA A 557 13.40 -14.00 22.38
CA ALA A 557 14.63 -13.24 22.34
C ALA A 557 14.52 -12.08 21.33
N PHE A 558 15.00 -10.91 21.73
CA PHE A 558 15.03 -9.70 20.91
C PHE A 558 16.45 -9.42 20.46
N GLU A 559 16.66 -9.11 19.15
CA GLU A 559 17.98 -8.75 18.59
C GLU A 559 18.28 -7.27 18.85
N TYR A 560 19.18 -7.01 19.80
CA TYR A 560 19.61 -5.64 20.16
C TYR A 560 20.69 -5.08 19.24
N ALA A 561 21.61 -5.94 18.80
CA ALA A 561 22.66 -5.52 17.88
C ALA A 561 23.00 -6.63 16.89
N LYS A 562 23.27 -6.23 15.64
CA LYS A 562 23.84 -7.07 14.61
C LYS A 562 24.87 -6.29 13.84
N LEU A 563 26.09 -6.84 13.75
CA LEU A 563 27.21 -6.29 13.00
C LEU A 563 27.64 -7.32 11.95
N ARG A 564 27.75 -6.87 10.69
CA ARG A 564 28.33 -7.65 9.59
C ARG A 564 29.51 -6.91 9.01
N ILE A 565 30.63 -7.58 8.84
CA ILE A 565 31.81 -7.04 8.18
C ILE A 565 32.32 -8.07 7.19
N PHE A 566 32.47 -7.65 5.92
CA PHE A 566 32.94 -8.52 4.84
C PHE A 566 33.92 -7.79 3.94
N GLN A 567 34.85 -8.56 3.35
CA GLN A 567 35.75 -8.10 2.32
C GLN A 567 36.04 -9.24 1.35
N SER A 568 36.22 -8.90 0.08
CA SER A 568 36.58 -9.84 -0.97
C SER A 568 38.02 -9.61 -1.42
N TYR A 569 38.72 -10.70 -1.71
CA TYR A 569 40.07 -10.71 -2.28
C TYR A 569 40.03 -11.45 -3.62
N SER A 570 40.46 -10.80 -4.70
CA SER A 570 40.62 -11.41 -6.01
C SER A 570 41.94 -12.14 -6.11
N LEU A 571 41.89 -13.46 -6.39
CA LEU A 571 43.05 -14.35 -6.56
C LEU A 571 43.73 -14.20 -7.92
N GLY A 572 43.20 -13.40 -8.81
CA GLY A 572 43.73 -13.17 -10.17
C GLY A 572 43.55 -11.73 -10.63
N ASN A 573 43.67 -11.51 -11.94
CA ASN A 573 43.39 -10.22 -12.53
C ASN A 573 41.86 -10.03 -12.65
N PRO A 574 41.19 -9.17 -11.86
CA PRO A 574 39.76 -9.06 -11.86
C PRO A 574 39.21 -8.57 -13.20
N SER A 575 37.97 -8.95 -13.50
CA SER A 575 37.24 -8.45 -14.66
C SER A 575 36.90 -6.97 -14.52
N TRP A 576 36.85 -6.23 -15.61
CA TRP A 576 36.27 -4.89 -15.67
C TRP A 576 34.76 -4.88 -15.34
N PHE A 577 34.09 -6.02 -15.46
CA PHE A 577 32.68 -6.21 -15.10
C PHE A 577 32.47 -6.57 -13.61
N SER A 578 33.55 -6.54 -12.81
CA SER A 578 33.48 -6.76 -11.36
C SER A 578 33.72 -5.42 -10.63
N PRO A 579 32.67 -4.61 -10.43
CA PRO A 579 32.82 -3.22 -9.95
C PRO A 579 33.52 -3.13 -8.59
N GLN A 580 33.37 -4.13 -7.72
CA GLN A 580 34.00 -4.18 -6.41
C GLN A 580 35.55 -4.21 -6.46
N PHE A 581 36.15 -4.58 -7.61
CA PHE A 581 37.60 -4.63 -7.82
C PHE A 581 38.10 -3.58 -8.81
N VAL A 582 37.30 -2.62 -9.17
CA VAL A 582 37.66 -1.56 -10.10
C VAL A 582 37.51 -0.21 -9.41
N ASP A 583 38.60 0.51 -9.23
CA ASP A 583 38.59 1.86 -8.70
C ASP A 583 38.38 2.84 -9.87
N PHE A 584 37.12 3.29 -10.03
CA PHE A 584 36.75 4.24 -11.09
C PHE A 584 37.18 5.66 -10.70
N ASN A 585 37.90 6.35 -11.57
CA ASN A 585 38.20 7.76 -11.41
C ASN A 585 37.07 8.62 -12.03
N PRO A 586 36.29 9.36 -11.24
CA PRO A 586 35.22 10.22 -11.77
C PRO A 586 35.73 11.44 -12.55
N ALA A 587 37.05 11.69 -12.57
CA ALA A 587 37.66 12.88 -13.21
C ALA A 587 37.99 12.67 -14.70
N SER A 588 37.80 11.49 -15.30
CA SER A 588 38.06 11.28 -16.72
C SER A 588 36.89 11.81 -17.56
N VAL A 589 37.06 12.98 -18.16
CA VAL A 589 36.09 13.76 -18.92
C VAL A 589 35.75 13.14 -20.30
N GLU A 590 36.32 11.99 -20.68
CA GLU A 590 36.19 11.42 -22.02
C GLU A 590 35.49 10.06 -22.09
N GLY A 591 34.64 9.69 -21.11
CA GLY A 591 33.78 8.49 -21.25
C GLY A 591 34.52 7.16 -21.35
N LYS A 592 35.82 7.09 -21.21
CA LYS A 592 36.64 5.90 -21.02
C LYS A 592 36.84 5.73 -19.52
N ALA A 593 36.28 4.70 -18.93
CA ALA A 593 36.56 4.32 -17.57
C ALA A 593 38.05 3.94 -17.40
N GLU A 594 38.86 4.90 -17.16
CA GLU A 594 40.22 4.66 -16.67
C GLU A 594 40.12 4.31 -15.17
N GLY A 595 39.66 3.08 -14.93
CA GLY A 595 39.70 2.52 -13.60
C GLY A 595 41.01 1.78 -13.37
N LYS A 596 41.44 1.72 -12.13
CA LYS A 596 42.60 0.88 -11.72
C LYS A 596 42.05 -0.39 -11.09
N LYS A 597 42.45 -1.54 -11.62
CA LYS A 597 42.12 -2.84 -11.02
C LYS A 597 42.81 -3.00 -9.68
N ARG A 598 42.14 -3.56 -8.71
CA ARG A 598 42.62 -3.78 -7.34
C ARG A 598 42.29 -5.22 -6.88
N SER A 599 43.09 -5.76 -5.97
CA SER A 599 42.90 -7.13 -5.48
C SER A 599 41.92 -7.21 -4.31
N PHE A 600 41.83 -6.19 -3.46
CA PHE A 600 40.87 -6.13 -2.37
C PHE A 600 39.65 -5.30 -2.78
N SER A 601 38.50 -5.75 -2.44
CA SER A 601 37.27 -4.95 -2.48
C SER A 601 37.28 -3.89 -1.37
N ASP A 602 36.31 -3.00 -1.38
CA ASP A 602 35.99 -2.20 -0.22
C ASP A 602 35.60 -3.12 0.95
N ILE A 603 35.82 -2.64 2.17
CA ILE A 603 35.34 -3.32 3.39
C ILE A 603 33.89 -2.89 3.58
N GLU A 604 32.98 -3.84 3.46
CA GLU A 604 31.56 -3.63 3.68
C GLU A 604 31.24 -3.81 5.16
N GLY A 605 30.57 -2.84 5.76
CA GLY A 605 30.15 -2.85 7.15
C GLY A 605 28.68 -2.52 7.28
N GLN A 606 27.92 -3.37 7.97
CA GLN A 606 26.49 -3.16 8.25
C GLN A 606 26.25 -3.28 9.75
N LEU A 607 25.64 -2.28 10.34
CA LEU A 607 25.33 -2.23 11.76
C LEU A 607 23.84 -1.94 11.99
N TRP A 608 23.18 -2.83 12.71
CA TRP A 608 21.83 -2.63 13.24
C TRP A 608 21.90 -2.54 14.76
N LEU A 609 21.30 -1.51 15.32
CA LEU A 609 21.14 -1.34 16.77
C LEU A 609 19.67 -1.10 17.06
N ASN A 610 19.07 -1.99 17.83
CA ASN A 610 17.70 -1.90 18.29
C ASN A 610 17.71 -1.74 19.80
N PHE A 611 17.71 -0.54 20.30
CA PHE A 611 17.78 -0.29 21.76
C PHE A 611 16.49 -0.76 22.46
N ASN A 612 15.37 -0.64 21.78
CA ASN A 612 14.05 -1.10 22.20
C ASN A 612 13.08 -1.03 21.01
N PRO A 613 11.81 -1.42 21.12
CA PRO A 613 10.82 -1.30 20.04
C PRO A 613 10.58 0.13 19.52
N TYR A 614 11.12 1.14 20.23
CA TYR A 614 10.89 2.55 19.93
C TYR A 614 12.11 3.29 19.36
N LEU A 615 13.31 2.73 19.49
CA LEU A 615 14.55 3.37 19.01
C LEU A 615 15.41 2.35 18.28
N SER A 616 15.67 2.59 17.01
CA SER A 616 16.54 1.79 16.16
C SER A 616 17.48 2.64 15.35
N THR A 617 18.64 2.08 15.03
CA THR A 617 19.65 2.69 14.17
C THR A 617 20.15 1.65 13.17
N TYR A 618 20.32 2.08 11.94
CA TYR A 618 20.95 1.29 10.87
C TYR A 618 22.07 2.10 10.25
N ALA A 619 23.21 1.47 10.04
CA ALA A 619 24.31 2.02 9.28
C ALA A 619 24.82 0.99 8.27
N ASP A 620 25.11 1.46 7.06
CA ASP A 620 25.70 0.70 5.97
C ASP A 620 26.87 1.48 5.41
N THR A 621 28.04 0.85 5.29
CA THR A 621 29.28 1.52 4.94
C THR A 621 30.15 0.69 4.00
N GLU A 622 30.83 1.35 3.07
CA GLU A 622 31.88 0.78 2.24
C GLU A 622 33.16 1.61 2.45
N PHE A 623 34.17 1.01 3.06
CA PHE A 623 35.48 1.65 3.30
C PHE A 623 36.47 1.19 2.25
N ASN A 624 37.01 2.14 1.50
CA ASN A 624 38.00 1.89 0.48
C ASN A 624 39.42 1.86 1.10
N PRO A 625 40.07 0.68 1.21
CA PRO A 625 41.36 0.55 1.87
C PRO A 625 42.52 1.22 1.09
N TYR A 626 42.35 1.46 -0.20
CA TYR A 626 43.36 2.09 -1.04
C TYR A 626 43.36 3.62 -0.96
N ARG A 627 42.18 4.19 -0.72
CA ARG A 627 41.99 5.64 -0.53
C ARG A 627 41.99 6.05 0.93
N GLY A 628 41.79 5.11 1.84
CA GLY A 628 41.65 5.38 3.26
C GLY A 628 40.39 6.20 3.58
N SER A 629 39.33 6.05 2.81
CA SER A 629 38.09 6.81 2.94
C SER A 629 36.86 5.94 2.71
N PHE A 630 35.74 6.38 3.27
CA PHE A 630 34.44 5.74 2.97
C PHE A 630 33.94 6.21 1.63
N ASP A 631 33.55 5.25 0.77
CA ASP A 631 32.87 5.50 -0.49
C ASP A 631 31.37 5.51 -0.31
N VAL A 632 30.83 4.69 0.60
CA VAL A 632 29.45 4.69 1.00
C VAL A 632 29.34 4.85 2.52
N ILE A 633 28.46 5.72 2.95
CA ILE A 633 27.96 5.83 4.33
C ILE A 633 26.48 6.11 4.23
N ASN A 634 25.68 5.15 4.64
CA ASN A 634 24.25 5.34 4.85
C ASN A 634 23.97 5.14 6.34
N PHE A 635 23.37 6.12 6.95
CA PHE A 635 23.00 6.08 8.36
C PHE A 635 21.54 6.49 8.50
N THR A 636 20.77 5.73 9.27
CA THR A 636 19.38 6.07 9.60
C THR A 636 19.14 5.77 11.08
N MET A 637 18.60 6.74 11.79
CA MET A 637 18.12 6.59 13.14
C MET A 637 16.62 6.88 13.17
N ARG A 638 15.84 6.00 13.80
CA ARG A 638 14.39 6.14 13.95
C ARG A 638 14.03 6.04 15.42
N ALA A 639 13.26 7.01 15.88
CA ALA A 639 12.67 7.03 17.20
C ALA A 639 11.16 7.19 17.09
N LYS A 640 10.42 6.42 17.88
CA LYS A 640 8.96 6.53 18.00
C LYS A 640 8.54 6.38 19.44
N ASP A 641 7.38 6.86 19.80
CA ASP A 641 6.80 6.66 21.12
C ASP A 641 5.51 5.83 21.06
N ARG A 642 4.88 5.61 22.22
CA ARG A 642 3.61 4.87 22.33
C ARG A 642 2.40 5.61 21.73
N ARG A 643 2.52 6.90 21.50
CA ARG A 643 1.47 7.75 20.93
C ARG A 643 1.58 7.85 19.40
N ASP A 644 2.56 7.11 18.82
CA ASP A 644 2.88 7.15 17.41
C ASP A 644 3.57 8.47 16.97
N ASP A 645 4.14 9.22 17.91
CA ASP A 645 5.11 10.26 17.58
C ASP A 645 6.37 9.59 17.03
N ALA A 646 6.90 10.07 15.93
CA ALA A 646 8.06 9.46 15.29
C ALA A 646 8.98 10.50 14.67
N VAL A 647 10.28 10.25 14.79
CA VAL A 647 11.32 11.05 14.15
C VAL A 647 12.33 10.10 13.50
N ALA A 648 12.67 10.36 12.25
CA ALA A 648 13.77 9.69 11.55
C ALA A 648 14.78 10.72 11.06
N VAL A 649 16.05 10.41 11.26
CA VAL A 649 17.17 11.19 10.75
C VAL A 649 18.04 10.28 9.90
N GLY A 650 18.32 10.69 8.67
CA GLY A 650 19.17 9.97 7.75
C GLY A 650 20.34 10.81 7.26
N TYR A 651 21.41 10.13 6.96
CA TYR A 651 22.57 10.68 6.26
C TYR A 651 23.02 9.68 5.22
N THR A 652 23.16 10.14 3.99
CA THR A 652 23.68 9.36 2.87
C THR A 652 24.87 10.06 2.26
N ASN A 653 25.96 9.33 2.09
CA ASN A 653 27.10 9.74 1.30
C ASN A 653 27.49 8.59 0.38
N THR A 654 27.30 8.76 -0.92
CA THR A 654 27.67 7.76 -1.92
C THR A 654 28.57 8.39 -2.95
N ARG A 655 29.74 7.78 -3.14
CA ARG A 655 30.67 8.12 -4.21
C ARG A 655 30.59 7.03 -5.27
N SER A 656 30.19 7.42 -6.47
CA SER A 656 30.07 6.51 -7.61
C SER A 656 30.79 7.08 -8.83
N THR A 657 30.81 6.31 -9.92
CA THR A 657 31.26 6.74 -11.25
C THR A 657 30.47 7.93 -11.80
N LEU A 658 29.22 8.10 -11.37
CA LEU A 658 28.34 9.19 -11.77
C LEU A 658 28.53 10.46 -10.95
N GLY A 659 29.35 10.40 -9.88
CA GLY A 659 29.63 11.55 -9.01
C GLY A 659 29.49 11.22 -7.52
N THR A 660 29.53 12.27 -6.72
CA THR A 660 29.32 12.18 -5.27
C THR A 660 27.93 12.72 -4.91
N PHE A 661 27.17 11.91 -4.22
CA PHE A 661 25.87 12.27 -3.64
C PHE A 661 25.99 12.33 -2.12
N LYS A 662 25.58 13.45 -1.53
CA LYS A 662 25.54 13.61 -0.07
C LYS A 662 24.25 14.26 0.34
N GLU A 663 23.52 13.60 1.20
CA GLU A 663 22.21 14.08 1.66
C GLU A 663 22.04 13.91 3.17
N ILE A 664 21.35 14.85 3.76
CA ILE A 664 20.73 14.74 5.09
C ILE A 664 19.23 14.77 4.92
N ASN A 665 18.54 13.87 5.58
CA ASN A 665 17.09 13.86 5.66
C ASN A 665 16.59 13.81 7.10
N LEU A 666 15.50 14.53 7.32
CA LEU A 666 14.76 14.56 8.58
C LEU A 666 13.31 14.36 8.28
N ASP A 667 12.71 13.34 8.87
CA ASP A 667 11.27 13.08 8.83
C ASP A 667 10.74 13.10 10.25
N ALA A 668 9.65 13.81 10.50
CA ALA A 668 9.05 13.92 11.82
C ALA A 668 7.53 13.88 11.73
N ARG A 669 6.92 13.12 12.62
CA ARG A 669 5.48 13.11 12.86
C ARG A 669 5.25 13.18 14.35
N VAL A 670 4.62 14.26 14.81
CA VAL A 670 4.45 14.52 16.24
C VAL A 670 3.01 14.95 16.53
N LYS A 671 2.41 14.31 17.49
CA LYS A 671 1.13 14.67 18.08
C LYS A 671 1.37 15.61 19.26
N THR A 672 1.74 16.83 18.95
CA THR A 672 2.27 17.81 19.92
C THR A 672 1.27 18.13 21.01
N ILE A 673 0.03 18.41 20.64
CA ILE A 673 -1.09 18.73 21.53
C ILE A 673 -2.32 18.03 20.95
N PRO A 674 -2.90 17.03 21.63
CA PRO A 674 -4.18 16.52 21.16
C PRO A 674 -5.21 17.66 21.18
N PRO A 675 -5.86 17.94 20.07
CA PRO A 675 -6.01 17.17 18.83
C PRO A 675 -5.10 17.56 17.64
N LEU A 676 -3.98 18.25 17.86
CA LEU A 676 -3.12 18.74 16.78
C LEU A 676 -2.01 17.72 16.43
N TYR A 677 -1.95 17.33 15.16
CA TYR A 677 -0.86 16.56 14.54
C TYR A 677 -0.02 17.49 13.69
N VAL A 678 1.31 17.41 13.82
CA VAL A 678 2.25 18.11 12.96
C VAL A 678 3.19 17.08 12.36
N PHE A 679 3.45 17.19 11.06
CA PHE A 679 4.39 16.33 10.37
C PHE A 679 5.21 17.16 9.38
N GLY A 680 6.39 16.65 9.08
CA GLY A 680 7.24 17.29 8.10
C GLY A 680 8.40 16.42 7.68
N SER A 681 8.92 16.71 6.50
CA SER A 681 10.16 16.13 5.97
C SER A 681 11.06 17.24 5.43
N TYR A 682 12.37 17.04 5.55
CA TYR A 682 13.38 17.95 5.03
C TYR A 682 14.53 17.14 4.45
N TYR A 683 14.82 17.34 3.17
CA TYR A 683 15.91 16.69 2.44
C TYR A 683 16.85 17.74 1.91
N TYR A 684 18.12 17.67 2.29
CA TYR A 684 19.14 18.64 1.92
C TYR A 684 20.34 17.96 1.27
N ASN A 685 20.63 18.33 0.04
CA ASN A 685 21.81 17.87 -0.68
C ASN A 685 23.03 18.70 -0.24
N LEU A 686 23.90 18.08 0.56
CA LEU A 686 25.12 18.71 1.09
C LEU A 686 26.17 18.99 0.01
N PHE A 687 26.17 18.22 -1.08
CA PHE A 687 27.11 18.42 -2.17
C PHE A 687 26.70 19.60 -3.06
N ALA A 688 25.44 19.69 -3.40
CA ALA A 688 24.89 20.79 -4.19
C ALA A 688 24.63 22.07 -3.37
N GLY A 689 24.64 21.97 -2.02
CA GLY A 689 24.37 23.12 -1.13
C GLY A 689 22.94 23.63 -1.21
N THR A 690 21.96 22.75 -1.51
CA THR A 690 20.57 23.14 -1.69
C THR A 690 19.61 22.07 -1.13
N TRP A 691 18.41 22.51 -0.73
CA TRP A 691 17.36 21.53 -0.38
C TRP A 691 16.83 20.82 -1.63
N VAL A 692 16.48 19.55 -1.46
CA VAL A 692 15.83 18.72 -2.47
C VAL A 692 14.33 18.87 -2.34
N GLN A 693 13.83 18.76 -1.12
CA GLN A 693 12.44 19.05 -0.79
C GLN A 693 12.29 19.38 0.70
N TRP A 694 11.24 20.12 1.00
CA TRP A 694 10.68 20.16 2.33
C TRP A 694 9.17 20.11 2.28
N ILE A 695 8.59 19.43 3.24
CA ILE A 695 7.14 19.28 3.40
C ILE A 695 6.83 19.60 4.85
N ILE A 696 5.82 20.42 5.07
CA ILE A 696 5.27 20.71 6.39
C ILE A 696 3.76 20.54 6.30
N GLY A 697 3.19 19.79 7.21
CA GLY A 697 1.76 19.61 7.33
C GLY A 697 1.31 19.70 8.77
N ALA A 698 0.08 20.15 8.95
CA ALA A 698 -0.60 20.10 10.23
C ALA A 698 -2.05 19.68 10.03
N GLU A 699 -2.54 18.84 10.93
CA GLU A 699 -3.90 18.36 10.98
C GLU A 699 -4.46 18.56 12.38
N TYR A 700 -5.58 19.24 12.47
CA TYR A 700 -6.38 19.35 13.68
C TYR A 700 -7.49 18.31 13.60
N GLN A 701 -7.44 17.30 14.47
CA GLN A 701 -8.39 16.21 14.50
C GLN A 701 -9.19 16.24 15.80
N THR A 702 -10.49 16.34 15.68
CA THR A 702 -11.45 16.21 16.80
C THR A 702 -12.05 14.79 16.81
N GLN A 703 -13.02 14.56 17.67
CA GLN A 703 -13.78 13.32 17.73
C GLN A 703 -14.60 13.08 16.44
N CYS A 704 -15.07 14.14 15.75
CA CYS A 704 -16.03 14.02 14.65
C CYS A 704 -15.62 14.70 13.34
N TRP A 705 -14.49 15.43 13.30
CA TRP A 705 -13.94 16.01 12.07
C TRP A 705 -12.45 16.25 12.17
N SER A 706 -11.80 16.36 11.03
CA SER A 706 -10.42 16.85 10.93
C SER A 706 -10.29 17.86 9.82
N ALA A 707 -9.37 18.81 9.99
CA ALA A 707 -8.96 19.76 8.96
C ALA A 707 -7.44 19.90 8.98
N GLY A 708 -6.84 20.00 7.83
CA GLY A 708 -5.40 20.14 7.75
C GLY A 708 -4.93 20.82 6.49
N PHE A 709 -3.65 21.14 6.49
CA PHE A 709 -2.95 21.68 5.34
C PHE A 709 -1.61 20.98 5.14
N ILE A 710 -1.14 21.00 3.90
CA ILE A 710 0.19 20.56 3.49
C ILE A 710 0.80 21.66 2.64
N LEU A 711 2.01 22.07 3.01
CA LEU A 711 2.84 22.97 2.25
C LEU A 711 4.13 22.22 1.87
N ALA A 712 4.48 22.20 0.60
CA ALA A 712 5.67 21.53 0.10
C ALA A 712 6.41 22.40 -0.92
N ASP A 713 7.71 22.46 -0.81
CA ASP A 713 8.61 23.03 -1.82
C ASP A 713 9.55 21.93 -2.30
N ILE A 714 9.48 21.64 -3.60
CA ILE A 714 10.20 20.53 -4.22
C ILE A 714 11.14 21.08 -5.27
N ASN A 715 12.45 20.89 -5.04
CA ASN A 715 13.54 21.43 -5.84
C ASN A 715 14.45 20.29 -6.32
N ARG A 716 14.05 19.56 -7.36
CA ARG A 716 14.64 18.26 -7.68
C ARG A 716 15.85 18.26 -8.58
N ASN A 717 16.10 19.29 -9.39
CA ASN A 717 17.33 19.41 -10.21
C ASN A 717 17.32 20.72 -11.02
N VAL A 718 18.47 21.09 -11.56
CA VAL A 718 18.67 22.27 -12.44
C VAL A 718 17.75 22.22 -13.68
N SER A 719 17.36 21.03 -14.13
CA SER A 719 16.49 20.80 -15.33
C SER A 719 15.01 20.72 -15.04
N ILE A 720 14.58 20.62 -13.76
CA ILE A 720 13.18 20.44 -13.35
C ILE A 720 12.76 21.70 -12.59
N LYS A 721 11.64 22.32 -13.02
CA LYS A 721 11.09 23.50 -12.36
C LYS A 721 10.84 23.21 -10.87
N LYS A 722 11.24 24.16 -10.01
CA LYS A 722 10.80 24.20 -8.62
C LYS A 722 9.28 24.14 -8.56
N GLU A 723 8.76 23.39 -7.61
CA GLU A 723 7.33 23.36 -7.39
C GLU A 723 6.99 23.68 -5.94
N LEU A 724 6.17 24.70 -5.76
CA LEU A 724 5.51 25.02 -4.50
C LEU A 724 4.09 24.47 -4.56
N LYS A 725 3.73 23.61 -3.61
CA LYS A 725 2.40 23.04 -3.43
C LYS A 725 1.77 23.50 -2.13
N PHE A 726 0.48 23.77 -2.18
CA PHE A 726 -0.35 24.01 -1.01
C PHE A 726 -1.67 23.25 -1.18
N ASN A 727 -2.00 22.40 -0.22
CA ASN A 727 -3.25 21.64 -0.21
C ASN A 727 -3.98 21.89 1.12
N LEU A 728 -5.28 22.09 1.03
CA LEU A 728 -6.20 22.11 2.15
C LEU A 728 -7.12 20.90 2.05
N TYR A 729 -7.39 20.26 3.19
CA TYR A 729 -8.33 19.16 3.26
C TYR A 729 -9.18 19.25 4.53
N PHE A 730 -10.38 18.69 4.43
CA PHE A 730 -11.34 18.62 5.51
C PHE A 730 -12.03 17.25 5.47
N ASN A 731 -12.14 16.59 6.62
CA ASN A 731 -12.76 15.29 6.74
C ASN A 731 -13.86 15.30 7.79
N LEU A 732 -14.97 14.66 7.50
CA LEU A 732 -16.03 14.34 8.47
C LEU A 732 -15.82 12.89 8.93
N LEU A 733 -15.44 12.72 10.20
CA LEU A 733 -15.18 11.40 10.77
C LEU A 733 -16.50 10.66 11.03
N ASN A 734 -16.48 9.34 10.84
CA ASN A 734 -17.63 8.44 10.99
C ASN A 734 -18.74 8.57 9.91
N ILE A 735 -18.60 9.47 8.92
CA ILE A 735 -19.49 9.48 7.74
C ILE A 735 -18.87 8.68 6.58
N GLY A 736 -17.59 8.37 6.69
CA GLY A 736 -16.76 7.70 5.69
C GLY A 736 -15.54 8.55 5.34
N ALA A 737 -14.43 7.88 5.02
CA ALA A 737 -13.24 8.56 4.51
C ALA A 737 -13.51 8.93 3.05
N ALA A 738 -13.91 10.16 2.82
CA ALA A 738 -14.13 10.70 1.49
C ALA A 738 -12.94 11.57 1.09
N GLY A 739 -12.30 11.25 -0.02
CA GLY A 739 -11.19 11.99 -0.60
C GLY A 739 -9.91 11.16 -0.72
N ARG A 740 -9.03 11.54 -1.64
CA ARG A 740 -7.66 11.05 -1.63
C ARG A 740 -7.05 11.38 -0.28
N ARG A 741 -6.64 10.36 0.47
CA ARG A 741 -5.93 10.61 1.74
C ARG A 741 -4.71 11.46 1.42
N PRO A 742 -4.51 12.59 2.12
CA PRO A 742 -3.27 13.31 1.98
C PRO A 742 -2.12 12.37 2.34
N TYR A 743 -0.98 12.61 1.72
CA TYR A 743 0.26 11.89 1.87
C TYR A 743 0.49 11.44 3.33
N HIS A 744 0.29 10.16 3.61
CA HIS A 744 0.67 9.58 4.89
C HIS A 744 2.15 9.21 4.80
N MET A 745 3.02 10.02 5.42
CA MET A 745 4.39 9.59 5.64
C MET A 745 4.39 8.25 6.38
N LYS A 746 4.81 7.17 5.71
CA LYS A 746 5.16 5.93 6.37
C LYS A 746 6.55 6.13 6.98
N LEU A 747 6.60 6.52 8.26
CA LEU A 747 7.83 6.55 9.05
C LEU A 747 8.14 5.17 9.62
#